data_30dc4695d67e3b4b0964c5edc39784a5
#
_entry.id   30dc4695d67e3b4b0964c5edc39784a5
#
_cell.length_a   1.000
_cell.length_b   1.000
_cell.length_c   1.000
_cell.angle_alpha   90.00
_cell.angle_beta   90.00
_cell.angle_gamma   90.00
#
_symmetry.space_group_name_H-M   'P 1'
#
loop_
_entity.id
_entity.type
_entity.pdbx_description
1 polymer ?
#
loop_
_entity_poly.entity_id
_entity_poly.type
_entity_poly.pdbx_seq_one_letter_code
_entity_poly.pdbx_strand_id
1 'polypeptide(L)'
;MDIQENLQQAIQQHQNGQLQDAERLYRHVLKVTPNHAEANHNLAVLTVQNGQLNKALPFFQQALDSNPNQGQFWVNYIDTLICTGQQDKAQKLLNRGRSQGLIGESVDQLETQLNADTEQKKRPSQIQTDFIIALHAKGKTEEALDALNKLLTNCPDIPLLYNIQGACYANLEQPVKAINSYQYALKIKPDYADVHNNLGFTLQDLGQFDAAVQCYQQTITINPNFAEAHNNLGTAYNELGQFKTAVNCFENALTIRPNYAEAHSNLGNALQNLGRLARATISYKNAININPNFAEAHNNLGNVLQERGQLKAAVKSYRQALKIKPDFAQAHFNLGNTLKNLCQLDVTIESYEQALKFKPDYTDAHYNLGNTLKEVGKLDAAVESYTQTLQLNPEYADAHNNLGNVLNKLNQPIPALTSIQQALSIDPENPLFWETFVAILQGIKFTTFNTAIMPFLRQALEQPSVRPSDISSAIMSNLRHHPQLKAVLNTYKTSTPDHTEYLITRQLTTIPLLLQLMTLTPLPNPEVESLLTHIRRSMLDTLFTTNNTHHIAPFYEALAIHCFTNEYVFFESDDETIKINHLENKINLLLKKDKTLPSAWIILLASYRPLNHYAWSEQLLSPHYLVVLEKVIVRQLIEVQEEQRLRSKIHKITTITNKISKSVRDQYEQSPYPRWVNAGLYSTPLPIEKALENLDLKLNLNKQPFSKKPDILIAGCGTGQHALNTASRFLNSNVLAIDLSLSSLSYAIRKTQELSVSTIDYMQADILKLNQLNRQFDLIESVGVLHHLEDPLTGWAVLIDLLRPKGLMKIGLYSELARQAIVTSRDFIKTNHYSASAKDIRQCRTDIVAIAQDADSKLAKILTIPDFYNLSECRDLLFHIQEHRFTLPEIEAALQQLGLQFLGFELGHSQTLNKFKMIYSADDALFSLSNWHQFECQHPDTFSGMYQFWVQKI
;
A
#
# COMPACT_ATOMS: atom_id res chain seq x y z
N MET A 1 9.59 57.34 50.52
CA MET A 1 10.12 56.01 50.38
C MET A 1 11.34 55.84 51.27
N ASP A 2 11.39 54.83 52.08
CA ASP A 2 12.50 54.49 52.95
C ASP A 2 13.74 54.19 52.12
N ILE A 3 14.91 54.55 52.58
CA ILE A 3 16.19 54.31 51.92
C ILE A 3 16.34 52.80 51.58
N GLN A 4 15.87 51.96 52.49
CA GLN A 4 15.89 50.52 52.36
C GLN A 4 15.03 50.04 51.20
N GLU A 5 13.83 50.59 51.02
CA GLU A 5 12.91 50.31 49.91
C GLU A 5 13.55 50.70 48.54
N ASN A 6 14.12 51.85 48.46
CA ASN A 6 14.80 52.31 47.25
C ASN A 6 16.03 51.45 46.91
N LEU A 7 16.77 50.95 47.88
CA LEU A 7 17.88 50.05 47.69
C LEU A 7 17.40 48.67 47.18
N GLN A 8 16.36 48.08 47.77
CA GLN A 8 15.79 46.82 47.33
C GLN A 8 15.24 46.93 45.90
N GLN A 9 14.53 48.01 45.61
CA GLN A 9 14.05 48.28 44.28
C GLN A 9 15.22 48.44 43.27
N ALA A 10 16.29 49.13 43.63
CA ALA A 10 17.47 49.25 42.80
C ALA A 10 18.13 47.91 42.52
N ILE A 11 18.25 47.04 43.52
CA ILE A 11 18.79 45.67 43.37
C ILE A 11 17.88 44.85 42.44
N GLN A 12 16.58 44.93 42.59
CA GLN A 12 15.64 44.20 41.73
C GLN A 12 15.71 44.66 40.26
N GLN A 13 15.73 45.98 40.03
CA GLN A 13 15.93 46.57 38.69
C GLN A 13 17.27 46.12 38.07
N HIS A 14 18.33 46.13 38.86
CA HIS A 14 19.66 45.69 38.46
C HIS A 14 19.64 44.18 38.03
N GLN A 15 19.03 43.34 38.84
CA GLN A 15 18.87 41.91 38.56
C GLN A 15 18.03 41.64 37.31
N ASN A 16 17.05 42.51 37.01
CA ASN A 16 16.21 42.42 35.81
C ASN A 16 16.87 43.00 34.56
N GLY A 17 18.10 43.53 34.65
CA GLY A 17 18.86 44.15 33.56
C GLY A 17 18.42 45.58 33.21
N GLN A 18 17.58 46.21 34.04
CA GLN A 18 17.15 47.61 33.88
C GLN A 18 18.20 48.56 34.47
N LEU A 19 19.39 48.58 33.83
CA LEU A 19 20.58 49.24 34.42
C LEU A 19 20.43 50.74 34.64
N GLN A 20 19.72 51.47 33.75
CA GLN A 20 19.54 52.91 33.89
C GLN A 20 18.62 53.25 35.10
N ASP A 21 17.58 52.51 35.33
CA ASP A 21 16.67 52.71 36.45
C ASP A 21 17.37 52.29 37.75
N ALA A 22 18.10 51.20 37.75
CA ALA A 22 18.92 50.77 38.88
C ALA A 22 19.96 51.83 39.25
N GLU A 23 20.71 52.39 38.27
CA GLU A 23 21.69 53.44 38.46
C GLU A 23 21.07 54.69 39.14
N ARG A 24 19.93 55.13 38.61
CA ARG A 24 19.16 56.25 39.14
C ARG A 24 18.82 56.07 40.63
N LEU A 25 18.36 54.90 40.98
CA LEU A 25 17.94 54.50 42.31
C LEU A 25 19.16 54.39 43.27
N TYR A 26 20.25 53.75 42.86
CA TYR A 26 21.51 53.72 43.64
C TYR A 26 22.04 55.09 43.87
N ARG A 27 22.11 56.01 42.89
CA ARG A 27 22.50 57.38 43.05
C ARG A 27 21.57 58.18 43.99
N HIS A 28 20.30 57.89 43.99
CA HIS A 28 19.33 58.45 44.89
C HIS A 28 19.62 58.03 46.34
N VAL A 29 19.84 56.75 46.59
CA VAL A 29 20.29 56.25 47.93
C VAL A 29 21.57 56.92 48.37
N LEU A 30 22.57 57.02 47.50
CA LEU A 30 23.87 57.63 47.84
C LEU A 30 23.83 59.15 47.99
N LYS A 31 22.85 59.84 47.44
CA LYS A 31 22.60 61.24 47.64
C LYS A 31 22.13 61.53 49.07
N VAL A 32 21.38 60.59 49.65
CA VAL A 32 20.91 60.71 51.05
C VAL A 32 21.89 60.13 52.03
N THR A 33 22.54 59.00 51.70
CA THR A 33 23.53 58.30 52.53
C THR A 33 24.77 58.00 51.72
N PRO A 34 25.71 58.92 51.58
CA PRO A 34 26.91 58.79 50.73
C PRO A 34 27.82 57.61 51.07
N ASN A 35 27.84 57.21 52.32
CA ASN A 35 28.67 56.11 52.83
C ASN A 35 27.92 54.75 52.90
N HIS A 36 26.77 54.60 52.22
CA HIS A 36 26.07 53.35 52.22
C HIS A 36 26.86 52.28 51.46
N ALA A 37 27.43 51.30 52.17
CA ALA A 37 28.42 50.35 51.63
C ALA A 37 27.86 49.55 50.47
N GLU A 38 26.65 48.91 50.61
CA GLU A 38 26.03 48.07 49.58
C GLU A 38 25.58 48.87 48.35
N ALA A 39 25.10 50.12 48.54
CA ALA A 39 24.72 50.99 47.43
C ALA A 39 25.94 51.42 46.58
N ASN A 40 27.02 51.74 47.25
CA ASN A 40 28.29 52.08 46.61
C ASN A 40 28.84 50.86 45.84
N HIS A 41 28.82 49.65 46.46
CA HIS A 41 29.29 48.42 45.83
C HIS A 41 28.49 48.11 44.59
N ASN A 42 27.15 48.11 44.71
CA ASN A 42 26.24 47.73 43.60
C ASN A 42 26.28 48.77 42.46
N LEU A 43 26.45 50.06 42.78
CA LEU A 43 26.65 51.07 41.74
C LEU A 43 28.03 50.91 41.08
N ALA A 44 29.09 50.53 41.80
CA ALA A 44 30.40 50.19 41.22
C ALA A 44 30.27 48.97 40.28
N VAL A 45 29.59 47.90 40.70
CA VAL A 45 29.30 46.69 39.88
C VAL A 45 28.58 47.10 38.60
N LEU A 46 27.51 47.85 38.68
CA LEU A 46 26.74 48.35 37.51
C LEU A 46 27.65 49.23 36.61
N THR A 47 28.52 50.04 37.16
CA THR A 47 29.44 50.91 36.42
C THR A 47 30.49 50.07 35.67
N VAL A 48 30.97 48.96 36.26
CA VAL A 48 31.83 47.97 35.58
C VAL A 48 31.09 47.22 34.45
N GLN A 49 29.87 46.81 34.68
CA GLN A 49 29.02 46.17 33.64
C GLN A 49 28.83 47.10 32.43
N ASN A 50 28.68 48.39 32.66
CA ASN A 50 28.61 49.42 31.62
C ASN A 50 29.98 49.77 30.98
N GLY A 51 31.02 49.00 31.28
CA GLY A 51 32.40 49.17 30.71
C GLY A 51 33.21 50.36 31.24
N GLN A 52 32.72 51.02 32.30
CA GLN A 52 33.38 52.25 32.84
C GLN A 52 34.22 51.92 34.07
N LEU A 53 35.18 50.96 33.92
CA LEU A 53 36.00 50.43 35.04
C LEU A 53 36.63 51.48 35.90
N ASN A 54 37.29 52.51 35.31
CA ASN A 54 37.90 53.54 36.06
C ASN A 54 36.97 54.41 36.91
N LYS A 55 35.73 54.59 36.45
CA LYS A 55 34.70 55.32 37.20
C LYS A 55 34.08 54.49 38.33
N ALA A 56 34.21 53.18 38.31
CA ALA A 56 33.75 52.31 39.38
C ALA A 56 34.68 52.30 40.60
N LEU A 57 35.95 52.52 40.41
CA LEU A 57 37.00 52.48 41.50
C LEU A 57 36.69 53.33 42.72
N PRO A 58 36.24 54.59 42.59
CA PRO A 58 35.90 55.41 43.76
C PRO A 58 34.71 54.80 44.54
N PHE A 59 33.78 54.22 43.88
CA PHE A 59 32.60 53.59 44.54
C PHE A 59 32.95 52.26 45.22
N PHE A 60 33.84 51.45 44.64
CA PHE A 60 34.39 50.29 45.35
C PHE A 60 35.21 50.69 46.56
N GLN A 61 36.05 51.72 46.44
CA GLN A 61 36.80 52.25 47.58
C GLN A 61 35.89 52.69 48.72
N GLN A 62 34.80 53.43 48.40
CA GLN A 62 33.83 53.92 49.40
C GLN A 62 33.05 52.78 50.04
N ALA A 63 32.72 51.78 49.26
CA ALA A 63 32.02 50.58 49.74
C ALA A 63 32.87 49.81 50.75
N LEU A 64 34.11 49.58 50.39
CA LEU A 64 35.11 48.88 51.22
C LEU A 64 35.49 49.67 52.52
N ASP A 65 35.65 50.97 52.40
CA ASP A 65 35.96 51.84 53.58
C ASP A 65 34.74 51.91 54.54
N SER A 66 33.53 51.74 54.01
CA SER A 66 32.29 51.75 54.81
C SER A 66 31.97 50.36 55.43
N ASN A 67 32.35 49.22 54.80
CA ASN A 67 32.21 47.88 55.35
C ASN A 67 33.37 47.00 54.92
N PRO A 68 34.49 46.95 55.62
CA PRO A 68 35.59 46.08 55.26
C PRO A 68 35.45 44.62 55.57
N ASN A 69 34.38 44.17 56.23
CA ASN A 69 34.15 42.77 56.57
C ASN A 69 33.49 41.96 55.43
N GLN A 70 33.09 42.60 54.36
CA GLN A 70 32.45 41.96 53.22
C GLN A 70 33.49 41.53 52.17
N GLY A 71 33.86 40.27 52.14
CA GLY A 71 34.90 39.73 51.25
C GLY A 71 34.66 40.01 49.77
N GLN A 72 33.41 40.03 49.30
CA GLN A 72 33.08 40.32 47.92
C GLN A 72 33.45 41.74 47.48
N PHE A 73 33.49 42.73 48.42
CA PHE A 73 33.91 44.10 48.12
C PHE A 73 35.41 44.18 47.82
N TRP A 74 36.18 43.39 48.54
CA TRP A 74 37.63 43.27 48.28
C TRP A 74 37.85 42.63 46.89
N VAL A 75 37.22 41.45 46.63
CA VAL A 75 37.43 40.71 45.39
C VAL A 75 37.11 41.59 44.17
N ASN A 76 35.97 42.26 44.17
CA ASN A 76 35.51 43.04 43.01
C ASN A 76 36.36 44.29 42.81
N TYR A 77 36.86 44.91 43.90
CA TYR A 77 37.71 46.07 43.83
C TYR A 77 39.13 45.67 43.31
N ILE A 78 39.75 44.65 43.89
CA ILE A 78 41.04 44.14 43.44
C ILE A 78 40.99 43.72 41.96
N ASP A 79 39.93 42.92 41.53
CA ASP A 79 39.79 42.52 40.15
C ASP A 79 39.67 43.72 39.19
N THR A 80 38.91 44.74 39.56
CA THR A 80 38.74 45.95 38.76
C THR A 80 40.04 46.76 38.68
N LEU A 81 40.88 46.85 39.77
CA LEU A 81 42.16 47.44 39.74
C LEU A 81 43.17 46.74 38.84
N ILE A 82 43.14 45.38 38.83
CA ILE A 82 43.95 44.58 37.93
C ILE A 82 43.53 44.85 36.45
N CYS A 83 42.22 44.81 36.15
CA CYS A 83 41.69 45.07 34.81
C CYS A 83 41.97 46.52 34.32
N THR A 84 42.15 47.50 35.22
CA THR A 84 42.52 48.87 34.85
C THR A 84 44.00 49.09 34.78
N GLY A 85 44.86 48.07 34.98
CA GLY A 85 46.34 48.18 34.93
C GLY A 85 46.92 48.73 36.17
N GLN A 86 46.23 48.93 37.31
CA GLN A 86 46.70 49.49 38.55
C GLN A 86 47.22 48.39 39.50
N GLN A 87 48.17 47.56 39.02
CA GLN A 87 48.68 46.37 39.70
C GLN A 87 49.29 46.68 41.08
N ASP A 88 50.07 47.76 41.23
CA ASP A 88 50.65 48.16 42.53
C ASP A 88 49.56 48.44 43.57
N LYS A 89 48.45 49.06 43.17
CA LYS A 89 47.33 49.31 44.05
C LYS A 89 46.57 48.04 44.40
N ALA A 90 46.37 47.17 43.39
CA ALA A 90 45.72 45.90 43.59
C ALA A 90 46.51 45.02 44.56
N GLN A 91 47.85 44.96 44.40
CA GLN A 91 48.75 44.21 45.30
C GLN A 91 48.71 44.73 46.74
N LYS A 92 48.76 46.06 46.90
CA LYS A 92 48.67 46.71 48.25
C LYS A 92 47.32 46.38 48.87
N LEU A 93 46.24 46.43 48.08
CA LEU A 93 44.91 46.18 48.56
C LEU A 93 44.69 44.66 48.91
N LEU A 94 45.26 43.74 48.13
CA LEU A 94 45.27 42.32 48.41
C LEU A 94 46.00 41.99 49.69
N ASN A 95 47.18 42.53 49.87
CA ASN A 95 48.00 42.35 51.08
C ASN A 95 47.25 42.86 52.32
N ARG A 96 46.64 44.05 52.22
CA ARG A 96 45.77 44.60 53.28
C ARG A 96 44.54 43.66 53.58
N GLY A 97 43.90 43.14 52.56
CA GLY A 97 42.81 42.24 52.76
C GLY A 97 43.23 40.91 53.44
N ARG A 98 44.32 40.32 53.00
CA ARG A 98 44.94 39.14 53.65
C ARG A 98 45.25 39.39 55.12
N SER A 99 45.82 40.57 55.45
CA SER A 99 46.10 40.92 56.82
C SER A 99 44.89 41.14 57.72
N GLN A 100 43.68 41.32 57.09
CA GLN A 100 42.37 41.42 57.72
C GLN A 100 41.57 40.13 57.62
N GLY A 101 42.18 38.99 57.22
CA GLY A 101 41.52 37.67 57.21
C GLY A 101 40.79 37.36 55.90
N LEU A 102 41.02 38.07 54.82
CA LEU A 102 40.46 37.76 53.51
C LEU A 102 41.03 36.45 52.99
N ILE A 103 40.21 35.40 52.84
CA ILE A 103 40.56 34.07 52.36
C ILE A 103 39.54 33.63 51.37
N GLY A 104 39.89 32.71 50.45
CA GLY A 104 38.95 32.04 49.51
C GLY A 104 39.57 31.87 48.13
N GLU A 105 39.04 30.95 47.37
CA GLU A 105 39.53 30.56 46.05
C GLU A 105 39.64 31.73 45.08
N SER A 106 38.65 32.64 45.07
CA SER A 106 38.66 33.83 44.21
C SER A 106 39.82 34.77 44.58
N VAL A 107 40.22 34.84 45.87
CA VAL A 107 41.33 35.67 46.35
C VAL A 107 42.68 35.05 45.97
N ASP A 108 42.78 33.71 46.04
CA ASP A 108 43.98 32.96 45.65
C ASP A 108 44.18 33.03 44.11
N GLN A 109 43.05 33.03 43.32
CA GLN A 109 43.12 33.27 41.88
C GLN A 109 43.61 34.68 41.54
N LEU A 110 43.12 35.71 42.23
CA LEU A 110 43.60 37.11 42.07
C LEU A 110 45.10 37.29 42.47
N GLU A 111 45.54 36.61 43.51
CA GLU A 111 46.93 36.58 43.93
C GLU A 111 47.82 35.90 42.89
N THR A 112 47.38 34.75 42.34
CA THR A 112 48.08 34.07 41.28
C THR A 112 48.19 34.93 40.03
N GLN A 113 47.17 35.69 39.72
CA GLN A 113 47.15 36.61 38.57
C GLN A 113 48.02 37.78 38.74
N LEU A 114 48.19 38.34 39.96
CA LEU A 114 49.06 39.44 40.26
C LEU A 114 50.55 39.03 40.25
N ASN A 115 50.87 37.82 40.65
CA ASN A 115 52.21 37.23 40.66
C ASN A 115 52.64 36.66 39.28
N ALA A 116 51.77 36.51 38.34
CA ALA A 116 52.08 36.05 36.96
C ALA A 116 52.75 37.26 36.24
N ASP A 117 54.04 37.14 35.94
CA ASP A 117 54.88 38.12 35.18
C ASP A 117 54.37 38.07 33.70
N THR A 118 53.29 38.79 33.39
CA THR A 118 52.65 38.76 32.07
C THR A 118 52.55 40.16 31.50
N GLU A 119 53.06 40.32 30.24
CA GLU A 119 52.72 41.44 29.38
C GLU A 119 51.28 41.90 29.57
N GLN A 120 51.03 43.19 29.65
CA GLN A 120 49.77 43.87 29.94
C GLN A 120 48.69 43.51 28.90
N LYS A 121 48.21 42.26 28.85
CA LYS A 121 47.03 41.91 28.06
C LYS A 121 45.78 42.39 28.80
N LYS A 122 45.03 43.29 28.18
CA LYS A 122 43.75 43.75 28.69
C LYS A 122 42.84 42.51 28.79
N ARG A 123 42.31 42.23 29.98
CA ARG A 123 41.34 41.17 30.24
C ARG A 123 39.97 41.73 30.70
N PRO A 124 38.86 41.05 30.48
CA PRO A 124 37.58 41.44 31.07
C PRO A 124 37.61 41.26 32.58
N SER A 125 36.87 42.10 33.31
CA SER A 125 36.65 41.85 34.73
C SER A 125 35.66 40.66 34.90
N GLN A 126 35.80 39.94 36.01
CA GLN A 126 34.89 38.85 36.35
C GLN A 126 33.42 39.31 36.33
N ILE A 127 33.18 40.53 36.87
CA ILE A 127 31.84 41.15 36.88
C ILE A 127 31.27 41.32 35.46
N GLN A 128 32.07 41.70 34.47
CA GLN A 128 31.61 41.83 33.07
C GLN A 128 31.29 40.50 32.47
N THR A 129 32.13 39.48 32.69
CA THR A 129 31.94 38.14 32.18
C THR A 129 30.69 37.51 32.80
N ASP A 130 30.52 37.57 34.12
CA ASP A 130 29.38 37.04 34.84
C ASP A 130 28.06 37.69 34.40
N PHE A 131 28.10 39.01 34.15
CA PHE A 131 26.94 39.74 33.66
C PHE A 131 26.50 39.26 32.28
N ILE A 132 27.43 39.05 31.36
CA ILE A 132 27.12 38.55 30.02
C ILE A 132 26.56 37.11 30.07
N ILE A 133 27.18 36.26 30.89
CA ILE A 133 26.68 34.88 31.11
C ILE A 133 25.26 34.92 31.70
N ALA A 134 25.00 35.81 32.66
CA ALA A 134 23.68 35.95 33.26
C ALA A 134 22.62 36.47 32.28
N LEU A 135 22.96 37.40 31.38
CA LEU A 135 22.10 37.87 30.32
C LEU A 135 21.73 36.73 29.36
N HIS A 136 22.75 35.98 28.95
CA HIS A 136 22.55 34.81 28.07
C HIS A 136 21.67 33.75 28.74
N ALA A 137 21.91 33.39 29.98
CA ALA A 137 21.13 32.42 30.75
C ALA A 137 19.65 32.83 30.95
N LYS A 138 19.37 34.15 30.99
CA LYS A 138 18.02 34.72 31.08
C LYS A 138 17.33 34.87 29.72
N GLY A 139 17.92 34.38 28.63
CA GLY A 139 17.36 34.49 27.28
C GLY A 139 17.45 35.88 26.65
N LYS A 140 18.20 36.85 27.29
CA LYS A 140 18.45 38.19 26.77
C LYS A 140 19.66 38.20 25.85
N THR A 141 19.58 37.38 24.79
CA THR A 141 20.73 37.04 23.93
C THR A 141 21.25 38.24 23.14
N GLU A 142 20.40 39.15 22.68
CA GLU A 142 20.78 40.35 21.93
C GLU A 142 21.53 41.33 22.86
N GLU A 143 21.02 41.56 24.09
CA GLU A 143 21.70 42.39 25.09
C GLU A 143 23.09 41.81 25.46
N ALA A 144 23.18 40.47 25.55
CA ALA A 144 24.45 39.79 25.80
C ALA A 144 25.44 39.98 24.64
N LEU A 145 25.01 39.91 23.39
CA LEU A 145 25.83 40.13 22.19
C LEU A 145 26.34 41.59 22.13
N ASP A 146 25.49 42.56 22.42
CA ASP A 146 25.91 43.96 22.45
C ASP A 146 26.99 44.24 23.51
N ALA A 147 26.82 43.65 24.68
CA ALA A 147 27.85 43.75 25.75
C ALA A 147 29.15 43.04 25.37
N LEU A 148 29.02 41.82 24.74
CA LEU A 148 30.16 41.05 24.23
C LEU A 148 30.93 41.80 23.16
N ASN A 149 30.27 42.37 22.17
CA ASN A 149 30.93 43.09 21.08
C ASN A 149 31.71 44.29 21.58
N LYS A 150 31.17 45.04 22.57
CA LYS A 150 31.89 46.13 23.24
C LYS A 150 33.13 45.63 23.99
N LEU A 151 33.00 44.45 24.62
CA LEU A 151 34.07 43.85 25.39
C LEU A 151 35.18 43.29 24.49
N LEU A 152 34.82 42.63 23.40
CA LEU A 152 35.75 42.08 22.39
C LEU A 152 36.57 43.17 21.70
N THR A 153 36.02 44.39 21.53
CA THR A 153 36.82 45.55 21.04
C THR A 153 37.99 45.86 21.93
N ASN A 154 37.85 45.65 23.25
CA ASN A 154 38.89 45.94 24.23
C ASN A 154 39.76 44.71 24.59
N CYS A 155 39.23 43.54 24.47
CA CYS A 155 39.82 42.26 24.86
C CYS A 155 39.68 41.20 23.74
N PRO A 156 40.30 41.33 22.56
CA PRO A 156 40.12 40.49 21.41
C PRO A 156 40.74 39.08 21.53
N ASP A 157 41.67 38.86 22.46
CA ASP A 157 42.42 37.60 22.61
C ASP A 157 41.85 36.67 23.70
N ILE A 158 40.57 36.80 24.05
CA ILE A 158 39.95 36.00 25.11
C ILE A 158 39.04 34.95 24.52
N PRO A 159 39.45 33.66 24.50
CA PRO A 159 38.66 32.56 23.89
C PRO A 159 37.26 32.39 24.47
N LEU A 160 37.10 32.64 25.79
CA LEU A 160 35.81 32.53 26.48
C LEU A 160 34.76 33.47 25.89
N LEU A 161 35.14 34.72 25.53
CA LEU A 161 34.22 35.70 24.96
C LEU A 161 33.67 35.23 23.61
N TYR A 162 34.51 34.66 22.76
CA TYR A 162 34.09 34.09 21.47
C TYR A 162 33.25 32.83 21.66
N ASN A 163 33.51 32.00 22.69
CA ASN A 163 32.68 30.88 23.02
C ASN A 163 31.25 31.33 23.40
N ILE A 164 31.15 32.33 24.27
CA ILE A 164 29.83 32.87 24.65
C ILE A 164 29.15 33.55 23.44
N GLN A 165 29.91 34.26 22.60
CA GLN A 165 29.40 34.88 21.37
C GLN A 165 28.85 33.82 20.41
N GLY A 166 29.56 32.72 20.24
CA GLY A 166 29.08 31.57 19.44
C GLY A 166 27.78 30.98 19.98
N ALA A 167 27.72 30.78 21.31
CA ALA A 167 26.50 30.29 21.95
C ALA A 167 25.31 31.27 21.80
N CYS A 168 25.57 32.58 21.89
CA CYS A 168 24.53 33.57 21.61
C CYS A 168 24.04 33.53 20.16
N TYR A 169 24.93 33.42 19.18
CA TYR A 169 24.53 33.30 17.79
C TYR A 169 23.78 31.98 17.49
N ALA A 170 24.17 30.90 18.14
CA ALA A 170 23.45 29.63 18.01
C ALA A 170 22.01 29.76 18.52
N ASN A 171 21.81 30.39 19.70
CA ASN A 171 20.47 30.63 20.25
C ASN A 171 19.60 31.60 19.41
N LEU A 172 20.22 32.44 18.58
CA LEU A 172 19.53 33.34 17.64
C LEU A 172 19.34 32.71 16.26
N GLU A 173 19.53 31.41 16.13
CA GLU A 173 19.42 30.67 14.87
C GLU A 173 20.35 31.23 13.76
N GLN A 174 21.54 31.72 14.15
CA GLN A 174 22.55 32.21 13.24
C GLN A 174 23.80 31.30 13.22
N PRO A 175 23.68 30.06 12.76
CA PRO A 175 24.71 29.02 12.94
C PRO A 175 26.05 29.37 12.26
N VAL A 176 26.02 30.05 11.11
CA VAL A 176 27.26 30.46 10.41
C VAL A 176 28.08 31.42 11.25
N LYS A 177 27.42 32.36 11.94
CA LYS A 177 28.14 33.29 12.84
C LYS A 177 28.63 32.59 14.11
N ALA A 178 27.84 31.62 14.61
CA ALA A 178 28.24 30.79 15.73
C ALA A 178 29.54 30.02 15.42
N ILE A 179 29.58 29.33 14.29
CA ILE A 179 30.74 28.57 13.81
C ILE A 179 31.95 29.48 13.71
N ASN A 180 31.84 30.67 13.10
CA ASN A 180 32.93 31.62 12.99
C ASN A 180 33.47 32.05 14.37
N SER A 181 32.59 32.32 15.34
CA SER A 181 32.99 32.70 16.70
C SER A 181 33.72 31.55 17.39
N TYR A 182 33.21 30.32 17.31
CA TYR A 182 33.86 29.13 17.86
C TYR A 182 35.23 28.88 17.20
N GLN A 183 35.35 29.02 15.89
CA GLN A 183 36.63 28.89 15.19
C GLN A 183 37.62 29.96 15.62
N TYR A 184 37.17 31.19 15.89
CA TYR A 184 38.03 32.24 16.47
C TYR A 184 38.51 31.88 17.87
N ALA A 185 37.61 31.35 18.72
CA ALA A 185 37.98 30.85 20.04
C ALA A 185 39.07 29.78 19.97
N LEU A 186 38.92 28.81 19.04
CA LEU A 186 39.88 27.71 18.84
C LEU A 186 41.19 28.17 18.19
N LYS A 187 41.19 29.25 17.41
CA LYS A 187 42.42 29.85 16.89
C LYS A 187 43.27 30.43 18.00
N ILE A 188 42.65 30.99 19.06
CA ILE A 188 43.33 31.53 20.22
C ILE A 188 43.72 30.41 21.18
N LYS A 189 42.82 29.47 21.44
CA LYS A 189 43.04 28.35 22.36
C LYS A 189 42.60 27.03 21.69
N PRO A 190 43.50 26.31 20.99
CA PRO A 190 43.16 25.07 20.24
C PRO A 190 42.71 23.93 21.14
N ASP A 191 43.12 23.88 22.40
CA ASP A 191 42.78 22.84 23.39
C ASP A 191 41.56 23.20 24.26
N TYR A 192 40.55 23.89 23.66
CA TYR A 192 39.36 24.32 24.38
C TYR A 192 38.20 23.32 24.15
N ALA A 193 38.09 22.32 25.04
CA ALA A 193 37.11 21.22 24.92
C ALA A 193 35.68 21.70 24.76
N ASP A 194 35.20 22.65 25.59
CA ASP A 194 33.83 23.16 25.52
C ASP A 194 33.51 23.75 24.14
N VAL A 195 34.48 24.50 23.56
CA VAL A 195 34.27 25.13 22.24
C VAL A 195 34.22 24.11 21.14
N HIS A 196 35.04 23.05 21.17
CA HIS A 196 34.97 21.95 20.23
C HIS A 196 33.62 21.25 20.34
N ASN A 197 33.13 21.01 21.57
CA ASN A 197 31.78 20.41 21.76
C ASN A 197 30.69 21.31 21.22
N ASN A 198 30.69 22.60 21.49
CA ASN A 198 29.69 23.54 21.04
C ASN A 198 29.71 23.73 19.52
N LEU A 199 30.91 23.77 18.91
CA LEU A 199 31.07 23.77 17.46
C LEU A 199 30.52 22.49 16.84
N GLY A 200 30.83 21.34 17.44
CA GLY A 200 30.28 20.03 17.00
C GLY A 200 28.76 20.00 17.05
N PHE A 201 28.14 20.51 18.11
CA PHE A 201 26.69 20.59 18.25
C PHE A 201 26.08 21.48 17.16
N THR A 202 26.66 22.69 16.92
CA THR A 202 26.16 23.58 15.86
C THR A 202 26.31 22.98 14.45
N LEU A 203 27.39 22.24 14.20
CA LEU A 203 27.59 21.53 12.93
C LEU A 203 26.60 20.37 12.76
N GLN A 204 26.28 19.65 13.84
CA GLN A 204 25.28 18.58 13.86
C GLN A 204 23.89 19.12 13.56
N ASP A 205 23.50 20.27 14.12
CA ASP A 205 22.20 20.91 13.82
C ASP A 205 22.06 21.33 12.34
N LEU A 206 23.22 21.60 11.68
CA LEU A 206 23.26 21.83 10.22
C LEU A 206 23.33 20.55 9.37
N GLY A 207 23.28 19.38 9.99
CA GLY A 207 23.41 18.10 9.29
C GLY A 207 24.85 17.75 8.86
N GLN A 208 25.86 18.51 9.30
CA GLN A 208 27.28 18.28 8.97
C GLN A 208 27.90 17.27 9.96
N PHE A 209 27.38 16.05 9.95
CA PHE A 209 27.68 15.01 10.94
C PHE A 209 29.17 14.62 10.98
N ASP A 210 29.84 14.49 9.81
CA ASP A 210 31.26 14.12 9.76
C ASP A 210 32.15 15.19 10.42
N ALA A 211 31.85 16.48 10.20
CA ALA A 211 32.58 17.59 10.83
C ALA A 211 32.28 17.64 12.35
N ALA A 212 31.02 17.37 12.73
CA ALA A 212 30.65 17.30 14.15
C ALA A 212 31.41 16.18 14.86
N VAL A 213 31.54 15.00 14.25
CA VAL A 213 32.31 13.85 14.77
C VAL A 213 33.72 14.25 15.05
N GLN A 214 34.42 14.97 14.14
CA GLN A 214 35.76 15.44 14.34
C GLN A 214 35.87 16.37 15.56
N CYS A 215 34.92 17.29 15.70
CA CYS A 215 34.89 18.21 16.84
C CYS A 215 34.71 17.48 18.17
N TYR A 216 33.78 16.54 18.24
CA TYR A 216 33.55 15.74 19.46
C TYR A 216 34.74 14.84 19.79
N GLN A 217 35.41 14.25 18.79
CA GLN A 217 36.64 13.49 19.00
C GLN A 217 37.76 14.37 19.58
N GLN A 218 37.91 15.60 19.10
CA GLN A 218 38.84 16.57 19.69
C GLN A 218 38.46 16.89 21.14
N THR A 219 37.15 17.11 21.41
CA THR A 219 36.69 17.33 22.79
C THR A 219 37.10 16.17 23.69
N ILE A 220 36.88 14.94 23.28
CA ILE A 220 37.21 13.72 24.05
C ILE A 220 38.73 13.53 24.18
N THR A 221 39.50 13.93 23.17
CA THR A 221 40.97 13.88 23.23
C THR A 221 41.50 14.85 24.29
N ILE A 222 40.91 16.03 24.38
CA ILE A 222 41.30 17.08 25.35
C ILE A 222 40.80 16.73 26.75
N ASN A 223 39.52 16.28 26.84
CA ASN A 223 38.88 15.88 28.09
C ASN A 223 38.16 14.53 27.93
N PRO A 224 38.83 13.41 28.22
CA PRO A 224 38.24 12.07 28.09
C PRO A 224 37.00 11.83 28.97
N ASN A 225 36.81 12.59 30.02
CA ASN A 225 35.70 12.47 30.96
C ASN A 225 34.52 13.42 30.62
N PHE A 226 34.44 13.90 29.39
CA PHE A 226 33.38 14.79 28.97
C PHE A 226 32.15 13.93 28.49
N ALA A 227 31.24 13.59 29.41
CA ALA A 227 30.12 12.67 29.15
C ALA A 227 29.20 13.18 28.04
N GLU A 228 28.94 14.50 27.98
CA GLU A 228 28.10 15.09 26.91
C GLU A 228 28.74 14.91 25.52
N ALA A 229 30.08 15.10 25.43
CA ALA A 229 30.78 14.91 24.15
C ALA A 229 30.70 13.45 23.66
N HIS A 230 30.80 12.46 24.56
CA HIS A 230 30.57 11.07 24.21
C HIS A 230 29.14 10.80 23.78
N ASN A 231 28.12 11.38 24.44
CA ASN A 231 26.73 11.28 24.05
C ASN A 231 26.50 11.92 22.68
N ASN A 232 27.01 13.14 22.47
CA ASN A 232 26.82 13.86 21.19
C ASN A 232 27.55 13.17 20.04
N LEU A 233 28.75 12.63 20.27
CA LEU A 233 29.46 11.78 19.31
C LEU A 233 28.64 10.52 18.96
N GLY A 234 28.02 9.88 19.94
CA GLY A 234 27.13 8.74 19.74
C GLY A 234 25.93 9.12 18.90
N THR A 235 25.33 10.28 19.15
CA THR A 235 24.20 10.80 18.36
C THR A 235 24.62 11.05 16.91
N ALA A 236 25.77 11.70 16.69
CA ALA A 236 26.28 11.94 15.34
C ALA A 236 26.54 10.61 14.58
N TYR A 237 27.13 9.60 15.22
CA TYR A 237 27.30 8.28 14.61
C TYR A 237 25.97 7.56 14.35
N ASN A 238 24.95 7.76 15.19
CA ASN A 238 23.61 7.20 14.97
C ASN A 238 22.97 7.80 13.71
N GLU A 239 23.08 9.11 13.50
CA GLU A 239 22.61 9.79 12.28
C GLU A 239 23.37 9.32 11.01
N LEU A 240 24.67 9.01 11.16
CA LEU A 240 25.48 8.42 10.09
C LEU A 240 25.22 6.91 9.86
N GLY A 241 24.25 6.30 10.57
CA GLY A 241 23.94 4.87 10.47
C GLY A 241 24.99 3.94 11.09
N GLN A 242 26.00 4.49 11.79
CA GLN A 242 27.07 3.72 12.43
C GLN A 242 26.67 3.28 13.84
N PHE A 243 25.57 2.55 13.94
CA PHE A 243 24.91 2.19 15.20
C PHE A 243 25.81 1.45 16.20
N LYS A 244 26.72 0.57 15.75
CA LYS A 244 27.66 -0.13 16.65
C LYS A 244 28.62 0.84 17.34
N THR A 245 29.14 1.81 16.59
CA THR A 245 30.04 2.85 17.12
C THR A 245 29.27 3.78 18.06
N ALA A 246 28.03 4.15 17.69
CA ALA A 246 27.15 4.95 18.53
C ALA A 246 26.91 4.29 19.90
N VAL A 247 26.61 2.96 19.93
CA VAL A 247 26.44 2.22 21.19
C VAL A 247 27.66 2.36 22.09
N ASN A 248 28.87 2.18 21.55
CA ASN A 248 30.10 2.32 22.33
C ASN A 248 30.26 3.74 22.92
N CYS A 249 29.94 4.76 22.15
CA CYS A 249 30.00 6.15 22.62
C CYS A 249 28.99 6.41 23.74
N PHE A 250 27.74 5.92 23.62
CA PHE A 250 26.75 6.06 24.68
C PHE A 250 27.15 5.27 25.94
N GLU A 251 27.71 4.06 25.80
CA GLU A 251 28.22 3.29 26.94
C GLU A 251 29.38 4.00 27.65
N ASN A 252 30.26 4.66 26.92
CA ASN A 252 31.30 5.50 27.51
C ASN A 252 30.70 6.69 28.26
N ALA A 253 29.72 7.40 27.67
CA ALA A 253 29.02 8.49 28.34
C ALA A 253 28.39 8.03 29.66
N LEU A 254 27.79 6.85 29.68
CA LEU A 254 27.13 6.23 30.83
C LEU A 254 28.13 5.68 31.85
N THR A 255 29.33 5.31 31.43
CA THR A 255 30.43 4.94 32.34
C THR A 255 30.90 6.15 33.13
N ILE A 256 30.97 7.33 32.46
CA ILE A 256 31.34 8.60 33.09
C ILE A 256 30.21 9.15 33.97
N ARG A 257 28.98 9.14 33.44
CA ARG A 257 27.78 9.64 34.11
C ARG A 257 26.66 8.59 34.07
N PRO A 258 26.55 7.67 35.04
CA PRO A 258 25.55 6.59 35.06
C PRO A 258 24.11 7.10 35.09
N ASN A 259 23.82 8.23 35.68
CA ASN A 259 22.50 8.86 35.78
C ASN A 259 22.26 9.89 34.66
N TYR A 260 22.58 9.53 33.41
CA TYR A 260 22.36 10.37 32.23
C TYR A 260 21.16 9.84 31.41
N ALA A 261 19.98 10.36 31.69
CA ALA A 261 18.71 9.86 31.10
C ALA A 261 18.72 9.91 29.55
N GLU A 262 19.19 11.02 28.96
CA GLU A 262 19.28 11.23 27.52
C GLU A 262 20.22 10.19 26.88
N ALA A 263 21.39 9.93 27.49
CA ALA A 263 22.32 8.95 26.97
C ALA A 263 21.76 7.51 27.05
N HIS A 264 20.99 7.17 28.09
CA HIS A 264 20.24 5.89 28.14
C HIS A 264 19.18 5.83 27.05
N SER A 265 18.43 6.90 26.77
CA SER A 265 17.44 6.95 25.70
C SER A 265 18.09 6.78 24.33
N ASN A 266 19.20 7.51 24.09
CA ASN A 266 19.94 7.45 22.83
C ASN A 266 20.60 6.08 22.61
N LEU A 267 21.11 5.45 23.66
CA LEU A 267 21.58 4.04 23.64
C LEU A 267 20.43 3.10 23.25
N GLY A 268 19.23 3.34 23.78
CA GLY A 268 18.02 2.61 23.43
C GLY A 268 17.73 2.68 21.94
N ASN A 269 17.78 3.90 21.35
CA ASN A 269 17.57 4.14 19.91
C ASN A 269 18.61 3.38 19.07
N ALA A 270 19.88 3.49 19.39
CA ALA A 270 20.94 2.80 18.65
C ALA A 270 20.84 1.25 18.75
N LEU A 271 20.46 0.73 19.90
CA LEU A 271 20.23 -0.70 20.11
C LEU A 271 19.00 -1.20 19.37
N GLN A 272 17.92 -0.40 19.24
CA GLN A 272 16.73 -0.70 18.46
C GLN A 272 17.10 -0.78 16.98
N ASN A 273 17.83 0.18 16.44
CA ASN A 273 18.31 0.17 15.06
C ASN A 273 19.20 -1.07 14.74
N LEU A 274 19.90 -1.60 15.76
CA LEU A 274 20.65 -2.86 15.64
C LEU A 274 19.79 -4.13 15.82
N GLY A 275 18.47 -4.02 16.01
CA GLY A 275 17.58 -5.13 16.31
C GLY A 275 17.76 -5.74 17.71
N ARG A 276 18.54 -5.09 18.60
CA ARG A 276 18.81 -5.59 19.95
C ARG A 276 17.71 -5.17 20.94
N LEU A 277 16.44 -5.52 20.61
CA LEU A 277 15.24 -5.02 21.27
C LEU A 277 15.19 -5.24 22.79
N ALA A 278 15.74 -6.36 23.28
CA ALA A 278 15.78 -6.64 24.72
C ALA A 278 16.67 -5.64 25.47
N ARG A 279 17.85 -5.33 24.93
CA ARG A 279 18.77 -4.33 25.53
C ARG A 279 18.20 -2.92 25.40
N ALA A 280 17.60 -2.56 24.25
CA ALA A 280 16.92 -1.29 24.05
C ALA A 280 15.83 -1.05 25.11
N THR A 281 15.01 -2.09 25.39
CA THR A 281 13.99 -2.04 26.45
C THR A 281 14.58 -1.71 27.82
N ILE A 282 15.75 -2.27 28.16
CA ILE A 282 16.43 -2.00 29.43
C ILE A 282 16.93 -0.55 29.47
N SER A 283 17.54 -0.07 28.37
CA SER A 283 18.07 1.29 28.28
C SER A 283 16.96 2.34 28.43
N TYR A 284 15.83 2.20 27.74
CA TYR A 284 14.70 3.10 27.92
C TYR A 284 14.12 3.07 29.35
N LYS A 285 14.02 1.90 29.96
CA LYS A 285 13.59 1.79 31.37
C LYS A 285 14.55 2.52 32.31
N ASN A 286 15.85 2.44 32.08
CA ASN A 286 16.83 3.18 32.86
C ASN A 286 16.66 4.69 32.68
N ALA A 287 16.45 5.18 31.43
CA ALA A 287 16.15 6.57 31.16
C ALA A 287 14.92 7.05 31.94
N ILE A 288 13.85 6.26 31.92
CA ILE A 288 12.59 6.54 32.63
C ILE A 288 12.78 6.49 34.16
N ASN A 289 13.57 5.57 34.68
CA ASN A 289 13.84 5.49 36.11
C ASN A 289 14.60 6.73 36.61
N ILE A 290 15.51 7.28 35.78
CA ILE A 290 16.28 8.50 36.09
C ILE A 290 15.38 9.73 35.94
N ASN A 291 14.63 9.81 34.83
CA ASN A 291 13.69 10.88 34.56
C ASN A 291 12.29 10.31 34.26
N PRO A 292 11.41 10.16 35.25
CA PRO A 292 10.06 9.63 35.07
C PRO A 292 9.18 10.47 34.15
N ASN A 293 9.50 11.74 33.94
CA ASN A 293 8.77 12.68 33.07
C ASN A 293 9.36 12.77 31.65
N PHE A 294 10.17 11.80 31.24
CA PHE A 294 10.75 11.76 29.90
C PHE A 294 9.76 11.16 28.89
N ALA A 295 8.89 11.98 28.32
CA ALA A 295 7.82 11.56 27.41
C ALA A 295 8.36 10.79 26.18
N GLU A 296 9.44 11.24 25.58
CA GLU A 296 10.08 10.62 24.43
C GLU A 296 10.60 9.21 24.76
N ALA A 297 11.20 9.02 25.94
CA ALA A 297 11.65 7.69 26.37
C ALA A 297 10.48 6.72 26.61
N HIS A 298 9.34 7.18 27.12
CA HIS A 298 8.13 6.39 27.23
C HIS A 298 7.57 6.03 25.85
N ASN A 299 7.54 6.96 24.90
CA ASN A 299 7.12 6.69 23.52
C ASN A 299 8.03 5.63 22.87
N ASN A 300 9.34 5.79 22.97
CA ASN A 300 10.31 4.90 22.35
C ASN A 300 10.30 3.50 23.00
N LEU A 301 10.07 3.42 24.31
CA LEU A 301 9.80 2.14 24.99
C LEU A 301 8.55 1.49 24.41
N GLY A 302 7.51 2.25 24.13
CA GLY A 302 6.28 1.77 23.46
C GLY A 302 6.58 1.15 22.09
N ASN A 303 7.39 1.82 21.27
CA ASN A 303 7.79 1.33 19.94
C ASN A 303 8.51 -0.02 20.03
N VAL A 304 9.51 -0.14 20.90
CA VAL A 304 10.25 -1.40 21.09
C VAL A 304 9.36 -2.53 21.64
N LEU A 305 8.44 -2.22 22.54
CA LEU A 305 7.48 -3.20 23.05
C LEU A 305 6.52 -3.68 21.97
N GLN A 306 6.08 -2.79 21.08
CA GLN A 306 5.26 -3.13 19.90
C GLN A 306 6.03 -4.06 18.95
N GLU A 307 7.28 -3.75 18.60
CA GLU A 307 8.13 -4.60 17.77
C GLU A 307 8.36 -5.99 18.39
N ARG A 308 8.38 -6.09 19.72
CA ARG A 308 8.45 -7.35 20.45
C ARG A 308 7.12 -8.09 20.59
N GLY A 309 6.04 -7.59 19.98
CA GLY A 309 4.69 -8.16 20.08
C GLY A 309 4.02 -7.96 21.45
N GLN A 310 4.60 -7.15 22.34
CA GLN A 310 4.06 -6.88 23.68
C GLN A 310 3.07 -5.70 23.65
N LEU A 311 2.02 -5.84 22.82
CA LEU A 311 1.11 -4.73 22.46
C LEU A 311 0.45 -4.06 23.67
N LYS A 312 -0.02 -4.83 24.66
CA LYS A 312 -0.65 -4.26 25.86
C LYS A 312 0.33 -3.43 26.70
N ALA A 313 1.58 -3.81 26.76
CA ALA A 313 2.63 -3.06 27.45
C ALA A 313 3.01 -1.79 26.66
N ALA A 314 3.05 -1.86 25.33
CA ALA A 314 3.25 -0.71 24.45
C ALA A 314 2.18 0.36 24.67
N VAL A 315 0.89 -0.02 24.67
CA VAL A 315 -0.23 0.89 24.96
C VAL A 315 -0.06 1.60 26.30
N LYS A 316 0.39 0.87 27.35
CA LYS A 316 0.65 1.49 28.66
C LYS A 316 1.76 2.55 28.57
N SER A 317 2.83 2.28 27.83
CA SER A 317 3.96 3.19 27.68
C SER A 317 3.56 4.46 26.90
N TYR A 318 2.82 4.32 25.78
CA TYR A 318 2.32 5.48 25.03
C TYR A 318 1.35 6.34 25.86
N ARG A 319 0.42 5.71 26.60
CA ARG A 319 -0.47 6.47 27.50
C ARG A 319 0.28 7.22 28.58
N GLN A 320 1.41 6.69 29.06
CA GLN A 320 2.26 7.39 30.01
C GLN A 320 2.98 8.57 29.34
N ALA A 321 3.49 8.41 28.10
CA ALA A 321 4.04 9.50 27.32
C ALA A 321 3.03 10.65 27.14
N LEU A 322 1.78 10.30 26.77
CA LEU A 322 0.70 11.25 26.57
C LEU A 322 0.19 11.90 27.86
N LYS A 323 0.32 11.22 29.00
CA LYS A 323 0.03 11.83 30.31
C LYS A 323 1.03 12.92 30.65
N ILE A 324 2.30 12.74 30.25
CA ILE A 324 3.38 13.72 30.48
C ILE A 324 3.29 14.85 29.45
N LYS A 325 3.10 14.50 28.17
CA LYS A 325 3.04 15.43 27.04
C LYS A 325 1.77 15.17 26.22
N PRO A 326 0.64 15.80 26.56
CA PRO A 326 -0.67 15.54 25.93
C PRO A 326 -0.73 15.90 24.43
N ASP A 327 0.12 16.80 23.96
CA ASP A 327 0.22 17.27 22.59
C ASP A 327 1.22 16.47 21.73
N PHE A 328 1.67 15.32 22.23
CA PHE A 328 2.66 14.50 21.52
C PHE A 328 2.01 13.71 20.36
N ALA A 329 1.87 14.35 19.19
CA ALA A 329 1.23 13.79 18.01
C ALA A 329 1.76 12.40 17.61
N GLN A 330 3.10 12.21 17.67
CA GLN A 330 3.72 10.91 17.34
C GLN A 330 3.30 9.79 18.30
N ALA A 331 3.15 10.10 19.60
CA ALA A 331 2.72 9.11 20.59
C ALA A 331 1.24 8.74 20.40
N HIS A 332 0.38 9.70 20.03
CA HIS A 332 -1.01 9.42 19.63
C HIS A 332 -1.09 8.53 18.41
N PHE A 333 -0.29 8.82 17.38
CA PHE A 333 -0.21 7.98 16.17
C PHE A 333 0.26 6.55 16.47
N ASN A 334 1.33 6.39 17.24
CA ASN A 334 1.87 5.08 17.63
C ASN A 334 0.88 4.29 18.49
N LEU A 335 0.17 4.97 19.39
CA LEU A 335 -0.92 4.39 20.18
C LEU A 335 -2.02 3.87 19.28
N GLY A 336 -2.46 4.67 18.29
CA GLY A 336 -3.45 4.28 17.29
C GLY A 336 -3.05 3.02 16.53
N ASN A 337 -1.82 2.97 16.01
CA ASN A 337 -1.28 1.79 15.31
C ASN A 337 -1.30 0.53 16.20
N THR A 338 -0.95 0.69 17.48
CA THR A 338 -0.92 -0.43 18.43
C THR A 338 -2.32 -0.91 18.80
N LEU A 339 -3.27 0.00 18.97
CA LEU A 339 -4.67 -0.31 19.24
C LEU A 339 -5.35 -0.98 18.05
N LYS A 340 -5.01 -0.57 16.84
CA LYS A 340 -5.46 -1.23 15.61
C LYS A 340 -5.01 -2.70 15.59
N ASN A 341 -3.76 -2.97 15.93
CA ASN A 341 -3.24 -4.34 16.04
C ASN A 341 -3.93 -5.16 17.16
N LEU A 342 -4.57 -4.50 18.11
CA LEU A 342 -5.41 -5.11 19.15
C LEU A 342 -6.89 -5.16 18.75
N CYS A 343 -7.25 -4.81 17.53
CA CYS A 343 -8.63 -4.73 17.03
C CYS A 343 -9.56 -3.82 17.84
N GLN A 344 -9.01 -2.74 18.47
CA GLN A 344 -9.76 -1.75 19.23
C GLN A 344 -10.04 -0.51 18.36
N LEU A 345 -10.86 -0.69 17.31
CA LEU A 345 -10.98 0.25 16.20
C LEU A 345 -11.52 1.63 16.61
N ASP A 346 -12.49 1.73 17.51
CA ASP A 346 -13.05 3.02 17.94
C ASP A 346 -12.00 3.89 18.64
N VAL A 347 -11.25 3.29 19.59
CA VAL A 347 -10.17 4.01 20.30
C VAL A 347 -8.99 4.31 19.38
N THR A 348 -8.81 3.50 18.33
CA THR A 348 -7.83 3.75 17.26
C THR A 348 -8.16 5.04 16.51
N ILE A 349 -9.42 5.22 16.12
CA ILE A 349 -9.91 6.42 15.44
C ILE A 349 -9.64 7.65 16.32
N GLU A 350 -10.08 7.62 17.58
CA GLU A 350 -9.83 8.70 18.54
C GLU A 350 -8.34 9.07 18.64
N SER A 351 -7.47 8.05 18.66
CA SER A 351 -6.03 8.25 18.78
C SER A 351 -5.44 8.96 17.55
N TYR A 352 -5.86 8.57 16.34
CA TYR A 352 -5.43 9.26 15.11
C TYR A 352 -6.00 10.68 15.01
N GLU A 353 -7.26 10.89 15.40
CA GLU A 353 -7.86 12.23 15.45
C GLU A 353 -7.10 13.16 16.41
N GLN A 354 -6.67 12.65 17.56
CA GLN A 354 -5.83 13.42 18.48
C GLN A 354 -4.43 13.71 17.88
N ALA A 355 -3.82 12.74 17.17
CA ALA A 355 -2.57 12.99 16.46
C ALA A 355 -2.71 14.12 15.45
N LEU A 356 -3.80 14.11 14.66
CA LEU A 356 -4.11 15.11 13.63
C LEU A 356 -4.51 16.47 14.23
N LYS A 357 -5.10 16.49 15.39
CA LYS A 357 -5.40 17.73 16.12
C LYS A 357 -4.12 18.52 16.45
N PHE A 358 -3.05 17.81 16.82
CA PHE A 358 -1.76 18.43 17.18
C PHE A 358 -0.80 18.56 16.02
N LYS A 359 -0.96 17.71 15.00
CA LYS A 359 -0.18 17.75 13.75
C LYS A 359 -1.11 17.54 12.55
N PRO A 360 -1.78 18.61 12.05
CA PRO A 360 -2.76 18.52 10.96
C PRO A 360 -2.18 18.04 9.62
N ASP A 361 -0.87 18.23 9.40
CA ASP A 361 -0.13 17.81 8.20
C ASP A 361 0.47 16.39 8.30
N TYR A 362 -0.03 15.56 9.22
CA TYR A 362 0.47 14.22 9.44
C TYR A 362 -0.13 13.23 8.43
N THR A 363 0.49 13.12 7.26
CA THR A 363 0.03 12.32 6.12
C THR A 363 -0.30 10.87 6.48
N ASP A 364 0.60 10.17 7.21
CA ASP A 364 0.38 8.77 7.60
C ASP A 364 -0.79 8.61 8.58
N ALA A 365 -1.03 9.60 9.43
CA ALA A 365 -2.16 9.57 10.35
C ALA A 365 -3.48 9.70 9.60
N HIS A 366 -3.58 10.59 8.61
CA HIS A 366 -4.75 10.68 7.72
C HIS A 366 -4.98 9.36 6.98
N TYR A 367 -3.93 8.78 6.38
CA TYR A 367 -4.02 7.51 5.66
C TYR A 367 -4.50 6.36 6.57
N ASN A 368 -3.90 6.21 7.75
CA ASN A 368 -4.26 5.15 8.69
C ASN A 368 -5.66 5.36 9.31
N LEU A 369 -6.07 6.61 9.53
CA LEU A 369 -7.44 6.96 9.92
C LEU A 369 -8.42 6.52 8.83
N GLY A 370 -8.16 6.86 7.56
CA GLY A 370 -8.96 6.44 6.41
C GLY A 370 -9.10 4.92 6.32
N ASN A 371 -8.00 4.18 6.52
CA ASN A 371 -8.02 2.72 6.55
C ASN A 371 -8.91 2.17 7.69
N THR A 372 -8.82 2.77 8.87
CA THR A 372 -9.60 2.34 10.03
C THR A 372 -11.09 2.67 9.86
N LEU A 373 -11.40 3.87 9.35
CA LEU A 373 -12.77 4.28 9.05
C LEU A 373 -13.41 3.38 7.97
N LYS A 374 -12.64 3.01 6.95
CA LYS A 374 -13.06 2.02 5.93
C LYS A 374 -13.40 0.67 6.57
N GLU A 375 -12.57 0.21 7.51
CA GLU A 375 -12.75 -1.07 8.20
C GLU A 375 -14.01 -1.09 9.08
N VAL A 376 -14.34 0.01 9.76
CA VAL A 376 -15.57 0.14 10.55
C VAL A 376 -16.79 0.55 9.71
N GLY A 377 -16.67 0.67 8.39
CA GLY A 377 -17.77 1.00 7.49
C GLY A 377 -18.15 2.48 7.41
N LYS A 378 -17.41 3.40 8.04
CA LYS A 378 -17.61 4.86 7.95
C LYS A 378 -17.01 5.41 6.65
N LEU A 379 -17.65 5.06 5.52
CA LEU A 379 -17.05 5.23 4.19
C LEU A 379 -16.86 6.70 3.79
N ASP A 380 -17.82 7.58 4.10
CA ASP A 380 -17.71 9.01 3.76
C ASP A 380 -16.54 9.68 4.50
N ALA A 381 -16.39 9.40 5.79
CA ALA A 381 -15.27 9.90 6.58
C ALA A 381 -13.91 9.32 6.10
N ALA A 382 -13.91 8.08 5.60
CA ALA A 382 -12.72 7.50 4.99
C ALA A 382 -12.32 8.24 3.70
N VAL A 383 -13.29 8.65 2.87
CA VAL A 383 -13.05 9.50 1.67
C VAL A 383 -12.38 10.81 2.06
N GLU A 384 -12.88 11.47 3.10
CA GLU A 384 -12.29 12.73 3.60
C GLU A 384 -10.83 12.52 4.03
N SER A 385 -10.58 11.48 4.81
CA SER A 385 -9.23 11.18 5.32
C SER A 385 -8.24 10.86 4.19
N TYR A 386 -8.63 10.05 3.19
CA TYR A 386 -7.77 9.79 2.03
C TYR A 386 -7.58 11.05 1.17
N THR A 387 -8.60 11.88 1.04
CA THR A 387 -8.49 13.15 0.31
C THR A 387 -7.48 14.09 0.97
N GLN A 388 -7.48 14.18 2.30
CA GLN A 388 -6.46 14.94 3.04
C GLN A 388 -5.07 14.33 2.87
N THR A 389 -4.93 12.99 2.90
CA THR A 389 -3.67 12.31 2.58
C THR A 389 -3.12 12.75 1.23
N LEU A 390 -4.00 12.78 0.20
CA LEU A 390 -3.63 13.12 -1.18
C LEU A 390 -3.40 14.63 -1.41
N GLN A 391 -4.01 15.49 -0.60
CA GLN A 391 -3.68 16.92 -0.60
C GLN A 391 -2.27 17.18 -0.05
N LEU A 392 -1.86 16.41 0.97
CA LEU A 392 -0.52 16.51 1.56
C LEU A 392 0.54 15.79 0.72
N ASN A 393 0.21 14.64 0.14
CA ASN A 393 1.08 13.87 -0.74
C ASN A 393 0.29 13.33 -1.95
N PRO A 394 0.27 14.07 -3.07
CA PRO A 394 -0.43 13.65 -4.29
C PRO A 394 0.07 12.35 -4.92
N GLU A 395 1.31 11.93 -4.61
CA GLU A 395 1.92 10.70 -5.15
C GLU A 395 1.76 9.49 -4.23
N TYR A 396 0.83 9.54 -3.27
CA TYR A 396 0.58 8.40 -2.38
C TYR A 396 -0.33 7.37 -3.09
N ALA A 397 0.28 6.45 -3.84
CA ALA A 397 -0.43 5.48 -4.68
C ALA A 397 -1.46 4.62 -3.91
N ASP A 398 -1.10 4.12 -2.72
CA ASP A 398 -2.01 3.33 -1.88
C ASP A 398 -3.24 4.13 -1.42
N ALA A 399 -3.09 5.43 -1.17
CA ALA A 399 -4.22 6.29 -0.81
C ALA A 399 -5.17 6.47 -1.99
N HIS A 400 -4.65 6.66 -3.20
CA HIS A 400 -5.45 6.67 -4.43
C HIS A 400 -6.20 5.36 -4.64
N ASN A 401 -5.54 4.21 -4.48
CA ASN A 401 -6.17 2.90 -4.60
C ASN A 401 -7.28 2.70 -3.55
N ASN A 402 -7.01 3.03 -2.28
CA ASN A 402 -7.98 2.88 -1.21
C ASN A 402 -9.16 3.84 -1.35
N LEU A 403 -8.92 5.08 -1.81
CA LEU A 403 -9.97 6.03 -2.16
C LEU A 403 -10.85 5.47 -3.29
N GLY A 404 -10.23 4.94 -4.36
CA GLY A 404 -10.95 4.27 -5.45
C GLY A 404 -11.85 3.13 -4.95
N ASN A 405 -11.33 2.27 -4.08
CA ASN A 405 -12.10 1.19 -3.47
C ASN A 405 -13.31 1.70 -2.66
N VAL A 406 -13.12 2.74 -1.85
CA VAL A 406 -14.19 3.31 -1.02
C VAL A 406 -15.25 3.98 -1.87
N LEU A 407 -14.84 4.76 -2.87
CA LEU A 407 -15.76 5.42 -3.82
C LEU A 407 -16.59 4.38 -4.61
N ASN A 408 -15.97 3.26 -4.99
CA ASN A 408 -16.69 2.17 -5.66
C ASN A 408 -17.74 1.54 -4.72
N LYS A 409 -17.42 1.33 -3.45
CA LYS A 409 -18.37 0.86 -2.44
C LYS A 409 -19.52 1.86 -2.21
N LEU A 410 -19.25 3.15 -2.34
CA LEU A 410 -20.26 4.23 -2.28
C LEU A 410 -21.06 4.39 -3.58
N ASN A 411 -20.89 3.47 -4.54
CA ASN A 411 -21.54 3.53 -5.86
C ASN A 411 -21.20 4.78 -6.67
N GLN A 412 -19.95 5.26 -6.56
CA GLN A 412 -19.40 6.38 -7.30
C GLN A 412 -18.30 5.91 -8.26
N PRO A 413 -18.63 5.14 -9.31
CA PRO A 413 -17.65 4.43 -10.14
C PRO A 413 -16.76 5.37 -10.97
N ILE A 414 -17.23 6.56 -11.36
CA ILE A 414 -16.42 7.49 -12.17
C ILE A 414 -15.33 8.16 -11.32
N PRO A 415 -15.61 8.77 -10.16
CA PRO A 415 -14.55 9.20 -9.25
C PRO A 415 -13.60 8.08 -8.81
N ALA A 416 -14.15 6.87 -8.57
CA ALA A 416 -13.33 5.69 -8.26
C ALA A 416 -12.34 5.38 -9.37
N LEU A 417 -12.81 5.42 -10.62
CA LEU A 417 -11.97 5.18 -11.80
C LEU A 417 -10.85 6.23 -11.92
N THR A 418 -11.15 7.49 -11.68
CA THR A 418 -10.14 8.56 -11.69
C THR A 418 -9.07 8.31 -10.63
N SER A 419 -9.48 7.93 -9.41
CA SER A 419 -8.53 7.66 -8.33
C SER A 419 -7.63 6.46 -8.65
N ILE A 420 -8.18 5.34 -9.12
CA ILE A 420 -7.35 4.17 -9.44
C ILE A 420 -6.43 4.41 -10.65
N GLN A 421 -6.82 5.23 -11.61
CA GLN A 421 -5.95 5.63 -12.71
C GLN A 421 -4.72 6.41 -12.21
N GLN A 422 -4.88 7.26 -11.20
CA GLN A 422 -3.74 7.92 -10.57
C GLN A 422 -2.82 6.92 -9.86
N ALA A 423 -3.38 5.97 -9.09
CA ALA A 423 -2.57 4.91 -8.48
C ALA A 423 -1.75 4.14 -9.52
N LEU A 424 -2.39 3.72 -10.61
CA LEU A 424 -1.74 3.00 -11.71
C LEU A 424 -0.73 3.85 -12.49
N SER A 425 -0.90 5.17 -12.53
CA SER A 425 0.07 6.07 -13.15
C SER A 425 1.34 6.21 -12.31
N ILE A 426 1.21 6.10 -10.98
CA ILE A 426 2.33 6.18 -10.03
C ILE A 426 3.07 4.83 -9.96
N ASP A 427 2.34 3.72 -9.82
CA ASP A 427 2.90 2.37 -9.71
C ASP A 427 2.12 1.39 -10.60
N PRO A 428 2.47 1.31 -11.90
CA PRO A 428 1.78 0.44 -12.87
C PRO A 428 2.07 -1.05 -12.66
N GLU A 429 3.11 -1.41 -11.92
CA GLU A 429 3.50 -2.80 -11.70
C GLU A 429 2.79 -3.44 -10.50
N ASN A 430 2.03 -2.67 -9.72
CA ASN A 430 1.33 -3.17 -8.55
C ASN A 430 0.07 -3.95 -8.94
N PRO A 431 0.05 -5.28 -8.77
CA PRO A 431 -1.07 -6.10 -9.22
C PRO A 431 -2.37 -5.80 -8.46
N LEU A 432 -2.28 -5.32 -7.20
CA LEU A 432 -3.45 -5.00 -6.38
C LEU A 432 -4.24 -3.81 -6.97
N PHE A 433 -3.55 -2.88 -7.63
CA PHE A 433 -4.20 -1.75 -8.28
C PHE A 433 -4.97 -2.20 -9.53
N TRP A 434 -4.45 -3.19 -10.26
CA TRP A 434 -5.17 -3.80 -11.37
C TRP A 434 -6.42 -4.58 -10.91
N GLU A 435 -6.34 -5.28 -9.78
CA GLU A 435 -7.50 -5.96 -9.19
C GLU A 435 -8.60 -4.93 -8.83
N THR A 436 -8.23 -3.81 -8.22
CA THR A 436 -9.15 -2.70 -7.93
C THR A 436 -9.72 -2.08 -9.19
N PHE A 437 -8.89 -1.86 -10.22
CA PHE A 437 -9.32 -1.32 -11.51
C PHE A 437 -10.38 -2.20 -12.17
N VAL A 438 -10.16 -3.52 -12.18
CA VAL A 438 -11.14 -4.50 -12.69
C VAL A 438 -12.44 -4.44 -11.90
N ALA A 439 -12.37 -4.43 -10.57
CA ALA A 439 -13.56 -4.39 -9.71
C ALA A 439 -14.40 -3.11 -9.94
N ILE A 440 -13.75 -1.99 -10.23
CA ILE A 440 -14.44 -0.74 -10.57
C ILE A 440 -15.07 -0.83 -11.97
N LEU A 441 -14.34 -1.38 -12.95
CA LEU A 441 -14.81 -1.48 -14.33
C LEU A 441 -16.04 -2.39 -14.50
N GLN A 442 -16.18 -3.44 -13.69
CA GLN A 442 -17.34 -4.32 -13.71
C GLN A 442 -18.67 -3.59 -13.46
N GLY A 443 -18.62 -2.45 -12.72
CA GLY A 443 -19.78 -1.58 -12.47
C GLY A 443 -20.00 -0.49 -13.53
N ILE A 444 -19.14 -0.38 -14.57
CA ILE A 444 -19.17 0.73 -15.52
C ILE A 444 -19.70 0.30 -16.89
N LYS A 445 -20.70 1.05 -17.38
CA LYS A 445 -21.11 1.05 -18.76
C LYS A 445 -20.89 2.44 -19.35
N PHE A 446 -19.92 2.56 -20.25
CA PHE A 446 -19.62 3.84 -20.89
C PHE A 446 -20.72 4.26 -21.84
N THR A 447 -21.20 5.50 -21.74
CA THR A 447 -22.21 6.11 -22.60
C THR A 447 -21.59 7.04 -23.65
N THR A 448 -20.31 7.37 -23.49
CA THR A 448 -19.50 8.18 -24.41
C THR A 448 -18.10 7.57 -24.51
N PHE A 449 -17.37 7.92 -25.57
CA PHE A 449 -16.00 7.46 -25.74
C PHE A 449 -15.05 8.12 -24.71
N ASN A 450 -14.45 7.33 -23.90
CA ASN A 450 -13.42 7.78 -22.95
C ASN A 450 -12.04 7.43 -23.49
N THR A 451 -11.31 8.42 -24.00
CA THR A 451 -9.97 8.24 -24.57
C THR A 451 -8.92 8.00 -23.48
N ALA A 452 -9.07 8.66 -22.32
CA ALA A 452 -8.06 8.61 -21.25
C ALA A 452 -7.89 7.22 -20.63
N ILE A 453 -8.94 6.39 -20.68
CA ILE A 453 -8.88 5.02 -20.13
C ILE A 453 -8.20 4.02 -21.10
N MET A 454 -8.10 4.33 -22.37
CA MET A 454 -7.63 3.37 -23.39
C MET A 454 -6.26 2.73 -23.09
N PRO A 455 -5.23 3.48 -22.64
CA PRO A 455 -3.95 2.89 -22.27
C PRO A 455 -4.09 1.87 -21.13
N PHE A 456 -4.86 2.21 -20.09
CA PHE A 456 -5.08 1.34 -18.93
C PHE A 456 -5.84 0.06 -19.30
N LEU A 457 -6.85 0.15 -20.19
CA LEU A 457 -7.56 -1.03 -20.67
C LEU A 457 -6.64 -2.00 -21.44
N ARG A 458 -5.70 -1.46 -22.22
CA ARG A 458 -4.70 -2.28 -22.92
C ARG A 458 -3.74 -2.96 -21.96
N GLN A 459 -3.19 -2.20 -21.02
CA GLN A 459 -2.29 -2.73 -20.00
C GLN A 459 -3.01 -3.77 -19.10
N ALA A 460 -4.27 -3.52 -18.74
CA ALA A 460 -5.08 -4.48 -17.96
C ALA A 460 -5.17 -5.84 -18.65
N LEU A 461 -5.36 -5.88 -19.97
CA LEU A 461 -5.43 -7.14 -20.73
C LEU A 461 -4.08 -7.90 -20.77
N GLU A 462 -2.97 -7.25 -20.43
CA GLU A 462 -1.63 -7.85 -20.35
C GLU A 462 -1.31 -8.38 -18.95
N GLN A 463 -2.10 -7.99 -17.93
CA GLN A 463 -1.87 -8.39 -16.55
C GLN A 463 -2.32 -9.83 -16.28
N PRO A 464 -1.47 -10.67 -15.65
CA PRO A 464 -1.86 -12.03 -15.26
C PRO A 464 -3.00 -12.09 -14.23
N SER A 465 -3.15 -11.04 -13.41
CA SER A 465 -4.20 -10.90 -12.41
C SER A 465 -5.56 -10.52 -13.00
N VAL A 466 -5.64 -10.18 -14.29
CA VAL A 466 -6.86 -9.73 -14.94
C VAL A 466 -7.43 -10.81 -15.83
N ARG A 467 -8.72 -11.13 -15.66
CA ARG A 467 -9.47 -11.93 -16.62
C ARG A 467 -10.05 -11.02 -17.70
N PRO A 468 -9.75 -11.27 -18.99
CA PRO A 468 -10.30 -10.47 -20.08
C PRO A 468 -11.83 -10.45 -20.10
N SER A 469 -12.49 -11.58 -19.78
CA SER A 469 -13.96 -11.67 -19.70
C SER A 469 -14.58 -10.72 -18.69
N ASP A 470 -13.92 -10.44 -17.55
CA ASP A 470 -14.45 -9.60 -16.49
C ASP A 470 -14.55 -8.12 -16.89
N ILE A 471 -13.72 -7.69 -17.85
CA ILE A 471 -13.70 -6.30 -18.35
C ILE A 471 -14.14 -6.15 -19.79
N SER A 472 -14.43 -7.24 -20.49
CA SER A 472 -14.82 -7.24 -21.91
C SER A 472 -16.07 -6.38 -22.19
N SER A 473 -17.08 -6.46 -21.31
CA SER A 473 -18.31 -5.66 -21.42
C SER A 473 -18.04 -4.17 -21.28
N ALA A 474 -17.21 -3.76 -20.31
CA ALA A 474 -16.81 -2.36 -20.11
C ALA A 474 -16.00 -1.86 -21.31
N ILE A 475 -15.02 -2.66 -21.79
CA ILE A 475 -14.23 -2.34 -22.99
C ILE A 475 -15.14 -2.16 -24.19
N MET A 476 -16.04 -3.10 -24.45
CA MET A 476 -16.96 -3.04 -25.59
C MET A 476 -17.91 -1.86 -25.49
N SER A 477 -18.40 -1.51 -24.29
CA SER A 477 -19.22 -0.32 -24.08
C SER A 477 -18.48 0.98 -24.42
N ASN A 478 -17.16 1.08 -24.13
CA ASN A 478 -16.34 2.21 -24.54
C ASN A 478 -16.03 2.20 -26.04
N LEU A 479 -15.63 1.07 -26.59
CA LEU A 479 -15.31 0.91 -28.01
C LEU A 479 -16.49 1.17 -28.92
N ARG A 480 -17.73 0.88 -28.52
CA ARG A 480 -18.96 1.19 -29.28
C ARG A 480 -19.08 2.69 -29.59
N HIS A 481 -18.52 3.55 -28.73
CA HIS A 481 -18.49 4.99 -28.94
C HIS A 481 -17.19 5.46 -29.61
N HIS A 482 -16.24 4.56 -29.90
CA HIS A 482 -15.02 4.90 -30.61
C HIS A 482 -15.32 5.45 -32.01
N PRO A 483 -14.79 6.61 -32.42
CA PRO A 483 -15.19 7.27 -33.68
C PRO A 483 -15.07 6.34 -34.90
N GLN A 484 -13.96 5.61 -35.00
CA GLN A 484 -13.72 4.71 -36.13
C GLN A 484 -14.63 3.49 -36.11
N LEU A 485 -14.85 2.83 -34.96
CA LEU A 485 -15.74 1.68 -34.88
C LEU A 485 -17.19 2.10 -35.16
N LYS A 486 -17.60 3.24 -34.63
CA LYS A 486 -18.94 3.81 -34.92
C LYS A 486 -19.12 4.10 -36.40
N ALA A 487 -18.10 4.69 -37.07
CA ALA A 487 -18.13 4.93 -38.51
C ALA A 487 -18.26 3.62 -39.30
N VAL A 488 -17.45 2.61 -38.95
CA VAL A 488 -17.50 1.26 -39.55
C VAL A 488 -18.88 0.61 -39.37
N LEU A 489 -19.44 0.62 -38.17
CA LEU A 489 -20.78 0.04 -37.91
C LEU A 489 -21.88 0.76 -38.68
N ASN A 490 -21.79 2.08 -38.85
CA ASN A 490 -22.72 2.83 -39.64
C ASN A 490 -22.58 2.51 -41.14
N THR A 491 -21.34 2.46 -41.67
CA THR A 491 -21.07 2.07 -43.06
C THR A 491 -21.61 0.68 -43.34
N TYR A 492 -21.35 -0.30 -42.45
CA TYR A 492 -21.86 -1.67 -42.57
C TYR A 492 -23.39 -1.72 -42.66
N LYS A 493 -24.11 -0.87 -41.89
CA LYS A 493 -25.60 -0.84 -41.89
C LYS A 493 -26.20 -0.21 -43.13
N THR A 494 -25.47 0.67 -43.82
CA THR A 494 -26.00 1.54 -44.88
C THR A 494 -25.49 1.20 -46.28
N SER A 495 -24.39 0.44 -46.40
CA SER A 495 -23.72 0.16 -47.68
C SER A 495 -24.17 -1.19 -48.28
N THR A 496 -24.27 -1.21 -49.62
CA THR A 496 -24.34 -2.49 -50.40
C THR A 496 -22.97 -3.19 -50.39
N PRO A 497 -22.92 -4.53 -50.45
CA PRO A 497 -21.75 -5.38 -50.10
C PRO A 497 -20.47 -5.20 -50.90
N ASP A 498 -20.47 -4.59 -52.06
CA ASP A 498 -19.37 -4.70 -53.02
C ASP A 498 -18.31 -3.62 -52.93
N HIS A 499 -17.34 -3.58 -52.26
CA HIS A 499 -16.10 -2.72 -52.23
C HIS A 499 -15.72 -2.03 -50.93
N THR A 500 -16.49 -2.24 -49.86
CA THR A 500 -16.23 -1.53 -48.59
C THR A 500 -15.35 -2.31 -47.60
N GLU A 501 -15.15 -3.63 -47.81
CA GLU A 501 -14.43 -4.52 -46.88
C GLU A 501 -13.01 -4.07 -46.58
N TYR A 502 -12.24 -3.73 -47.62
CA TYR A 502 -10.85 -3.27 -47.44
C TYR A 502 -10.77 -1.97 -46.60
N LEU A 503 -11.69 -1.06 -46.79
CA LEU A 503 -11.74 0.19 -45.99
C LEU A 503 -12.13 -0.12 -44.55
N ILE A 504 -13.11 -0.99 -44.35
CA ILE A 504 -13.59 -1.43 -43.02
C ILE A 504 -12.45 -2.11 -42.24
N THR A 505 -11.78 -3.09 -42.84
CA THR A 505 -10.70 -3.84 -42.18
C THR A 505 -9.49 -2.96 -41.90
N ARG A 506 -9.16 -2.02 -42.78
CA ARG A 506 -8.12 -1.02 -42.56
C ARG A 506 -8.44 -0.11 -41.37
N GLN A 507 -9.69 0.34 -41.25
CA GLN A 507 -10.13 1.14 -40.11
C GLN A 507 -10.11 0.33 -38.82
N LEU A 508 -10.58 -0.93 -38.79
CA LEU A 508 -10.56 -1.78 -37.62
C LEU A 508 -9.11 -2.09 -37.16
N THR A 509 -8.18 -2.23 -38.10
CA THR A 509 -6.75 -2.43 -37.78
C THR A 509 -6.15 -1.28 -36.96
N THR A 510 -6.72 -0.07 -37.06
CA THR A 510 -6.27 1.09 -36.27
C THR A 510 -6.85 1.16 -34.85
N ILE A 511 -7.56 0.12 -34.40
CA ILE A 511 -8.11 0.01 -33.05
C ILE A 511 -7.41 -1.14 -32.30
N PRO A 512 -6.18 -0.94 -31.78
CA PRO A 512 -5.37 -2.03 -31.20
C PRO A 512 -6.05 -2.72 -30.02
N LEU A 513 -6.82 -1.99 -29.21
CA LEU A 513 -7.56 -2.56 -28.09
C LEU A 513 -8.63 -3.58 -28.56
N LEU A 514 -9.31 -3.32 -29.69
CA LEU A 514 -10.27 -4.26 -30.27
C LEU A 514 -9.55 -5.56 -30.70
N LEU A 515 -8.42 -5.42 -31.41
CA LEU A 515 -7.66 -6.58 -31.90
C LEU A 515 -7.13 -7.41 -30.71
N GLN A 516 -6.61 -6.76 -29.68
CA GLN A 516 -6.13 -7.43 -28.48
C GLN A 516 -7.28 -8.18 -27.78
N LEU A 517 -8.43 -7.54 -27.60
CA LEU A 517 -9.59 -8.17 -26.96
C LEU A 517 -10.10 -9.38 -27.76
N MET A 518 -10.15 -9.28 -29.11
CA MET A 518 -10.55 -10.38 -30.00
C MET A 518 -9.68 -11.64 -29.81
N THR A 519 -8.39 -11.49 -29.48
CA THR A 519 -7.50 -12.64 -29.29
C THR A 519 -7.62 -13.30 -27.91
N LEU A 520 -8.30 -12.65 -26.96
CA LEU A 520 -8.28 -13.04 -25.54
C LEU A 520 -9.63 -13.60 -25.05
N THR A 521 -10.75 -13.09 -25.59
CA THR A 521 -12.09 -13.47 -25.12
C THR A 521 -13.15 -13.29 -26.22
N PRO A 522 -14.27 -14.02 -26.19
CA PRO A 522 -15.43 -13.71 -27.02
C PRO A 522 -15.93 -12.27 -26.77
N LEU A 523 -16.49 -11.66 -27.79
CA LEU A 523 -17.05 -10.30 -27.73
C LEU A 523 -18.56 -10.35 -27.50
N PRO A 524 -19.09 -9.98 -26.32
CA PRO A 524 -20.52 -10.04 -26.02
C PRO A 524 -21.27 -8.84 -26.61
N ASN A 525 -21.30 -8.75 -27.95
CA ASN A 525 -21.96 -7.67 -28.68
C ASN A 525 -22.49 -8.17 -30.04
N PRO A 526 -23.82 -8.24 -30.25
CA PRO A 526 -24.42 -8.82 -31.47
C PRO A 526 -24.15 -7.97 -32.73
N GLU A 527 -23.99 -6.63 -32.60
CA GLU A 527 -23.70 -5.78 -33.76
C GLU A 527 -22.26 -6.01 -34.26
N VAL A 528 -21.31 -6.16 -33.34
CA VAL A 528 -19.92 -6.46 -33.69
C VAL A 528 -19.79 -7.91 -34.19
N GLU A 529 -20.49 -8.87 -33.61
CA GLU A 529 -20.51 -10.23 -34.11
C GLU A 529 -21.04 -10.27 -35.56
N SER A 530 -22.15 -9.58 -35.87
CA SER A 530 -22.70 -9.48 -37.20
C SER A 530 -21.70 -8.88 -38.18
N LEU A 531 -21.01 -7.81 -37.81
CA LEU A 531 -19.93 -7.19 -38.58
C LEU A 531 -18.80 -8.19 -38.88
N LEU A 532 -18.28 -8.88 -37.85
CA LEU A 532 -17.18 -9.85 -37.98
C LEU A 532 -17.57 -11.05 -38.85
N THR A 533 -18.84 -11.52 -38.72
CA THR A 533 -19.40 -12.57 -39.56
C THR A 533 -19.45 -12.13 -41.04
N HIS A 534 -19.88 -10.92 -41.29
CA HIS A 534 -19.91 -10.34 -42.65
C HIS A 534 -18.49 -10.23 -43.25
N ILE A 535 -17.55 -9.70 -42.49
CA ILE A 535 -16.14 -9.56 -42.96
C ILE A 535 -15.56 -10.96 -43.29
N ARG A 536 -15.82 -11.95 -42.43
CA ARG A 536 -15.35 -13.32 -42.62
C ARG A 536 -15.91 -13.92 -43.95
N ARG A 537 -17.20 -13.69 -44.25
CA ARG A 537 -17.84 -14.11 -45.49
C ARG A 537 -17.25 -13.38 -46.69
N SER A 538 -17.09 -12.06 -46.62
CA SER A 538 -16.53 -11.25 -47.68
C SER A 538 -15.09 -11.63 -48.04
N MET A 539 -14.25 -11.97 -47.00
CA MET A 539 -12.91 -12.56 -47.25
C MET A 539 -12.97 -13.83 -48.13
N LEU A 540 -13.94 -14.68 -47.84
CA LEU A 540 -14.12 -15.91 -48.58
C LEU A 540 -14.55 -15.63 -50.02
N ASP A 541 -15.46 -14.69 -50.24
CA ASP A 541 -15.93 -14.28 -51.58
C ASP A 541 -14.81 -13.61 -52.39
N THR A 542 -14.04 -12.75 -51.79
CA THR A 542 -12.91 -12.05 -52.44
C THR A 542 -11.80 -13.01 -52.89
N LEU A 543 -11.53 -14.08 -52.11
CA LEU A 543 -10.53 -15.11 -52.47
C LEU A 543 -10.85 -15.77 -53.81
N PHE A 544 -12.12 -15.93 -54.17
CA PHE A 544 -12.54 -16.59 -55.38
C PHE A 544 -12.69 -15.66 -56.59
N THR A 545 -12.78 -14.33 -56.36
CA THR A 545 -12.99 -13.31 -57.38
C THR A 545 -11.69 -12.59 -57.77
N THR A 546 -10.70 -12.51 -56.89
CA THR A 546 -9.44 -11.80 -57.13
C THR A 546 -8.23 -12.69 -56.84
N ASN A 547 -7.26 -12.74 -57.77
CA ASN A 547 -5.99 -13.44 -57.56
C ASN A 547 -5.04 -12.68 -56.62
N ASN A 548 -5.52 -11.74 -55.83
CA ASN A 548 -4.70 -10.84 -55.03
C ASN A 548 -4.38 -11.48 -53.66
N THR A 549 -3.12 -11.91 -53.52
CA THR A 549 -2.51 -12.28 -52.22
C THR A 549 -2.12 -10.99 -51.48
N HIS A 550 -3.10 -10.27 -50.94
CA HIS A 550 -2.81 -9.05 -50.20
C HIS A 550 -2.13 -9.34 -48.86
N HIS A 551 -1.32 -8.36 -48.41
CA HIS A 551 -0.71 -8.31 -47.08
C HIS A 551 -1.75 -8.73 -46.03
N ILE A 552 -1.35 -9.69 -45.20
CA ILE A 552 -2.14 -10.14 -44.06
C ILE A 552 -2.23 -8.97 -43.08
N ALA A 553 -3.36 -8.27 -43.05
CA ALA A 553 -3.57 -7.24 -42.06
C ALA A 553 -3.66 -7.88 -40.68
N PRO A 554 -3.10 -7.29 -39.63
CA PRO A 554 -3.20 -7.80 -38.25
C PRO A 554 -4.64 -8.10 -37.81
N PHE A 555 -5.61 -7.46 -38.42
CA PHE A 555 -7.01 -7.71 -38.18
C PHE A 555 -7.44 -9.13 -38.55
N TYR A 556 -6.96 -9.67 -39.70
CA TYR A 556 -7.37 -11.01 -40.15
C TYR A 556 -6.76 -12.11 -39.27
N GLU A 557 -5.54 -11.88 -38.77
CA GLU A 557 -4.93 -12.75 -37.76
C GLU A 557 -5.77 -12.75 -36.48
N ALA A 558 -6.14 -11.57 -35.98
CA ALA A 558 -6.99 -11.43 -34.81
C ALA A 558 -8.38 -12.08 -35.03
N LEU A 559 -8.96 -11.97 -36.22
CA LEU A 559 -10.24 -12.62 -36.56
C LEU A 559 -10.13 -14.16 -36.55
N ALA A 560 -9.06 -14.72 -37.11
CA ALA A 560 -8.84 -16.16 -37.09
C ALA A 560 -8.66 -16.71 -35.67
N ILE A 561 -7.94 -15.98 -34.81
CA ILE A 561 -7.80 -16.31 -33.38
C ILE A 561 -9.13 -16.15 -32.66
N HIS A 562 -9.89 -15.10 -32.95
CA HIS A 562 -11.20 -14.86 -32.37
C HIS A 562 -12.21 -15.98 -32.71
N CYS A 563 -12.24 -16.43 -33.99
CA CYS A 563 -13.06 -17.54 -34.42
C CYS A 563 -12.69 -18.86 -33.70
N PHE A 564 -11.40 -19.07 -33.43
CA PHE A 564 -10.96 -20.22 -32.63
C PHE A 564 -11.32 -20.07 -31.16
N THR A 565 -11.18 -18.88 -30.58
CA THR A 565 -11.50 -18.58 -29.17
C THR A 565 -13.00 -18.71 -28.89
N ASN A 566 -13.88 -18.29 -29.83
CA ASN A 566 -15.32 -18.44 -29.71
C ASN A 566 -15.84 -19.78 -30.28
N GLU A 567 -14.91 -20.68 -30.66
CA GLU A 567 -15.18 -22.02 -31.20
C GLU A 567 -16.05 -22.00 -32.43
N TYR A 568 -15.82 -21.04 -33.31
CA TYR A 568 -16.58 -20.92 -34.60
C TYR A 568 -18.07 -20.76 -34.41
N VAL A 569 -18.51 -20.06 -33.40
CA VAL A 569 -19.92 -19.84 -33.07
C VAL A 569 -20.67 -19.01 -34.12
N PHE A 570 -19.97 -18.27 -34.97
CA PHE A 570 -20.56 -17.45 -36.02
C PHE A 570 -21.37 -18.25 -37.02
N PHE A 571 -22.47 -17.69 -37.45
CA PHE A 571 -23.31 -18.30 -38.46
C PHE A 571 -22.52 -18.62 -39.74
N GLU A 572 -22.76 -19.81 -40.33
CA GLU A 572 -22.15 -20.26 -41.58
C GLU A 572 -23.27 -20.75 -42.51
N SER A 573 -23.40 -20.15 -43.68
CA SER A 573 -24.35 -20.52 -44.68
C SER A 573 -23.91 -21.78 -45.47
N ASP A 574 -24.85 -22.43 -46.15
CA ASP A 574 -24.53 -23.60 -47.02
C ASP A 574 -23.59 -23.16 -48.17
N ASP A 575 -23.71 -21.93 -48.70
CA ASP A 575 -22.79 -21.37 -49.71
C ASP A 575 -21.37 -21.22 -49.16
N GLU A 576 -21.21 -20.67 -47.95
CA GLU A 576 -19.89 -20.59 -47.30
C GLU A 576 -19.29 -21.99 -47.10
N THR A 577 -20.07 -22.96 -46.69
CA THR A 577 -19.63 -24.36 -46.54
C THR A 577 -19.11 -24.93 -47.84
N ILE A 578 -19.81 -24.73 -48.98
CA ILE A 578 -19.37 -25.14 -50.31
C ILE A 578 -18.05 -24.49 -50.70
N LYS A 579 -17.90 -23.15 -50.46
CA LYS A 579 -16.67 -22.41 -50.79
C LYS A 579 -15.51 -22.85 -49.93
N ILE A 580 -15.71 -23.14 -48.63
CA ILE A 580 -14.67 -23.68 -47.75
C ILE A 580 -14.21 -25.06 -48.21
N ASN A 581 -15.10 -25.96 -48.54
CA ASN A 581 -14.77 -27.28 -49.11
C ASN A 581 -13.95 -27.13 -50.40
N HIS A 582 -14.28 -26.13 -51.24
CA HIS A 582 -13.51 -25.83 -52.44
C HIS A 582 -12.11 -25.32 -52.10
N LEU A 583 -11.93 -24.46 -51.08
CA LEU A 583 -10.64 -24.00 -50.57
C LEU A 583 -9.80 -25.17 -50.04
N GLU A 584 -10.38 -26.07 -49.26
CA GLU A 584 -9.72 -27.29 -48.77
C GLU A 584 -9.20 -28.16 -49.91
N ASN A 585 -10.01 -28.34 -50.95
CA ASN A 585 -9.60 -29.08 -52.15
C ASN A 585 -8.41 -28.38 -52.89
N LYS A 586 -8.45 -27.06 -53.02
CA LYS A 586 -7.32 -26.28 -53.61
C LYS A 586 -6.07 -26.44 -52.78
N ILE A 587 -6.14 -26.35 -51.46
CA ILE A 587 -5.00 -26.55 -50.55
C ILE A 587 -4.42 -27.97 -50.76
N ASN A 588 -5.24 -29.00 -50.73
CA ASN A 588 -4.83 -30.37 -50.94
C ASN A 588 -4.13 -30.58 -52.31
N LEU A 589 -4.58 -29.88 -53.37
CA LEU A 589 -3.97 -29.94 -54.70
C LEU A 589 -2.59 -29.24 -54.74
N LEU A 590 -2.40 -28.14 -54.01
CA LEU A 590 -1.08 -27.48 -53.90
C LEU A 590 -0.09 -28.37 -53.14
N LEU A 591 -0.53 -28.97 -52.05
CA LEU A 591 0.28 -29.88 -51.23
C LEU A 591 0.75 -31.10 -52.02
N LYS A 592 -0.12 -31.72 -52.85
CA LYS A 592 0.24 -32.82 -53.74
C LYS A 592 1.32 -32.43 -54.80
N LYS A 593 1.49 -31.12 -55.03
CA LYS A 593 2.49 -30.57 -55.99
C LYS A 593 3.68 -29.96 -55.26
N ASP A 594 3.89 -30.25 -54.00
CA ASP A 594 4.93 -29.69 -53.13
C ASP A 594 5.05 -28.16 -53.22
N LYS A 595 3.90 -27.47 -53.38
CA LYS A 595 3.86 -26.01 -53.42
C LYS A 595 3.55 -25.46 -52.05
N THR A 596 4.18 -24.30 -51.72
CA THR A 596 3.90 -23.54 -50.52
C THR A 596 2.45 -23.02 -50.52
N LEU A 597 1.78 -23.11 -49.39
CA LEU A 597 0.44 -22.60 -49.23
C LEU A 597 0.46 -21.07 -49.01
N PRO A 598 -0.41 -20.31 -49.70
CA PRO A 598 -0.57 -18.87 -49.39
C PRO A 598 -1.02 -18.65 -47.96
N SER A 599 -0.36 -17.80 -47.21
CA SER A 599 -0.69 -17.50 -45.82
C SER A 599 -2.12 -16.94 -45.67
N ALA A 600 -2.62 -16.21 -46.65
CA ALA A 600 -3.99 -15.72 -46.66
C ALA A 600 -5.02 -16.87 -46.72
N TRP A 601 -4.75 -17.98 -47.44
CA TRP A 601 -5.63 -19.12 -47.43
C TRP A 601 -5.66 -19.87 -46.11
N ILE A 602 -4.49 -19.93 -45.44
CA ILE A 602 -4.37 -20.53 -44.12
C ILE A 602 -5.19 -19.71 -43.08
N ILE A 603 -5.05 -18.37 -43.07
CA ILE A 603 -5.84 -17.50 -42.18
C ILE A 603 -7.34 -17.61 -42.45
N LEU A 604 -7.71 -17.60 -43.70
CA LEU A 604 -9.13 -17.74 -44.06
C LEU A 604 -9.69 -19.09 -43.59
N LEU A 605 -8.97 -20.18 -43.84
CA LEU A 605 -9.37 -21.51 -43.35
C LEU A 605 -9.41 -21.54 -41.81
N ALA A 606 -8.39 -20.96 -41.15
CA ALA A 606 -8.33 -20.84 -39.69
C ALA A 606 -9.48 -20.03 -39.09
N SER A 607 -10.17 -19.19 -39.87
CA SER A 607 -11.35 -18.42 -39.44
C SER A 607 -12.66 -19.22 -39.52
N TYR A 608 -12.64 -20.40 -40.15
CA TYR A 608 -13.80 -21.28 -40.29
C TYR A 608 -13.61 -22.66 -39.67
N ARG A 609 -12.37 -23.17 -39.61
CA ARG A 609 -12.03 -24.54 -39.14
C ARG A 609 -10.73 -24.52 -38.35
N PRO A 610 -10.64 -25.33 -37.31
CA PRO A 610 -9.41 -25.45 -36.53
C PRO A 610 -8.34 -26.17 -37.37
N LEU A 611 -7.15 -25.55 -37.43
CA LEU A 611 -6.06 -26.04 -38.26
C LEU A 611 -5.53 -27.41 -37.84
N ASN A 612 -5.63 -27.76 -36.55
CA ASN A 612 -5.20 -29.08 -36.06
C ASN A 612 -6.03 -30.26 -36.57
N HIS A 613 -7.15 -30.04 -37.25
CA HIS A 613 -7.99 -31.09 -37.87
C HIS A 613 -7.38 -31.62 -39.20
N TYR A 614 -6.40 -30.92 -39.74
CA TYR A 614 -5.81 -31.27 -41.03
C TYR A 614 -4.50 -32.03 -40.86
N ALA A 615 -4.38 -33.22 -41.47
CA ALA A 615 -3.15 -34.03 -41.40
C ALA A 615 -1.91 -33.30 -41.91
N TRP A 616 -2.05 -32.33 -42.81
CA TRP A 616 -0.97 -31.52 -43.35
C TRP A 616 -0.54 -30.35 -42.46
N SER A 617 -1.24 -30.07 -41.39
CA SER A 617 -1.03 -28.90 -40.53
C SER A 617 0.38 -28.85 -39.89
N GLU A 618 1.06 -30.00 -39.72
CA GLU A 618 2.45 -30.07 -39.24
C GLU A 618 3.44 -29.32 -40.15
N GLN A 619 3.13 -29.19 -41.46
CA GLN A 619 3.97 -28.38 -42.35
C GLN A 619 3.99 -26.90 -42.02
N LEU A 620 2.95 -26.41 -41.28
CA LEU A 620 2.87 -25.03 -40.79
C LEU A 620 3.88 -24.72 -39.68
N LEU A 621 4.48 -25.74 -39.08
CA LEU A 621 5.53 -25.57 -38.07
C LEU A 621 6.90 -25.17 -38.69
N SER A 622 6.99 -25.09 -40.01
CA SER A 622 8.20 -24.63 -40.68
C SER A 622 8.49 -23.14 -40.41
N PRO A 623 9.77 -22.72 -40.39
CA PRO A 623 10.15 -21.32 -40.08
C PRO A 623 9.45 -20.29 -40.96
N HIS A 624 9.14 -20.64 -42.21
CA HIS A 624 8.48 -19.78 -43.18
C HIS A 624 7.09 -19.30 -42.68
N TYR A 625 6.27 -20.23 -42.16
CA TYR A 625 4.94 -19.91 -41.68
C TYR A 625 4.96 -19.35 -40.26
N LEU A 626 5.87 -19.81 -39.39
CA LEU A 626 5.99 -19.31 -38.03
C LEU A 626 6.32 -17.82 -37.98
N VAL A 627 7.09 -17.28 -38.90
CA VAL A 627 7.38 -15.84 -38.97
C VAL A 627 6.14 -15.01 -39.31
N VAL A 628 5.22 -15.55 -40.11
CA VAL A 628 4.08 -14.78 -40.66
C VAL A 628 2.79 -15.04 -39.92
N LEU A 629 2.62 -16.24 -39.35
CA LEU A 629 1.36 -16.74 -38.76
C LEU A 629 1.56 -17.24 -37.33
N GLU A 630 2.60 -16.82 -36.65
CA GLU A 630 3.03 -17.33 -35.33
C GLU A 630 1.85 -17.48 -34.37
N LYS A 631 1.10 -16.41 -34.16
CA LYS A 631 0.02 -16.41 -33.17
C LYS A 631 -1.11 -17.39 -33.50
N VAL A 632 -1.46 -17.52 -34.78
CA VAL A 632 -2.50 -18.46 -35.22
C VAL A 632 -1.98 -19.90 -35.07
N ILE A 633 -0.76 -20.17 -35.49
CA ILE A 633 -0.14 -21.50 -35.41
C ILE A 633 0.03 -21.92 -33.94
N VAL A 634 0.54 -21.03 -33.07
CA VAL A 634 0.66 -21.32 -31.65
C VAL A 634 -0.69 -21.70 -31.09
N ARG A 635 -1.72 -20.87 -31.29
CA ARG A 635 -3.03 -21.05 -30.68
C ARG A 635 -3.80 -22.27 -31.23
N GLN A 636 -3.79 -22.48 -32.55
CA GLN A 636 -4.62 -23.51 -33.17
C GLN A 636 -3.89 -24.85 -33.39
N LEU A 637 -2.55 -24.88 -33.26
CA LEU A 637 -1.79 -26.10 -33.53
C LEU A 637 -0.89 -26.47 -32.34
N ILE A 638 0.06 -25.64 -31.94
CA ILE A 638 1.07 -26.01 -30.92
C ILE A 638 0.41 -26.27 -29.57
N GLU A 639 -0.46 -25.36 -29.10
CA GLU A 639 -1.17 -25.53 -27.85
C GLU A 639 -2.04 -26.80 -27.86
N VAL A 640 -2.72 -27.07 -28.96
CA VAL A 640 -3.60 -28.25 -29.09
C VAL A 640 -2.81 -29.56 -29.15
N GLN A 641 -1.65 -29.56 -29.80
CA GLN A 641 -0.74 -30.72 -29.81
C GLN A 641 -0.21 -31.03 -28.41
N GLU A 642 0.13 -30.01 -27.64
CA GLU A 642 0.57 -30.20 -26.25
C GLU A 642 -0.58 -30.73 -25.37
N GLU A 643 -1.80 -30.26 -25.54
CA GLU A 643 -2.97 -30.81 -24.85
C GLU A 643 -3.18 -32.29 -25.15
N GLN A 644 -3.06 -32.68 -26.42
CA GLN A 644 -3.15 -34.10 -26.82
C GLN A 644 -2.04 -34.94 -26.18
N ARG A 645 -0.81 -34.43 -26.12
CA ARG A 645 0.31 -35.10 -25.47
C ARG A 645 0.08 -35.26 -23.96
N LEU A 646 -0.46 -34.26 -23.30
CA LEU A 646 -0.74 -34.26 -21.87
C LEU A 646 -1.86 -35.23 -21.50
N ARG A 647 -2.88 -35.36 -22.37
CA ARG A 647 -4.06 -36.20 -22.16
C ARG A 647 -3.71 -37.65 -21.79
N SER A 648 -2.68 -38.21 -22.43
CA SER A 648 -2.24 -39.60 -22.16
C SER A 648 -1.57 -39.79 -20.80
N LYS A 649 -1.14 -38.69 -20.13
CA LYS A 649 -0.44 -38.71 -18.85
C LYS A 649 -1.36 -38.51 -17.65
N ILE A 650 -2.61 -38.15 -17.90
CA ILE A 650 -3.56 -37.84 -16.81
C ILE A 650 -3.94 -39.11 -16.06
N HIS A 651 -3.74 -39.09 -14.74
CA HIS A 651 -4.11 -40.17 -13.85
C HIS A 651 -5.63 -40.30 -13.71
N LYS A 652 -6.13 -41.54 -13.75
CA LYS A 652 -7.56 -41.88 -13.62
C LYS A 652 -7.80 -42.56 -12.28
N ILE A 653 -8.61 -41.94 -11.41
CA ILE A 653 -8.89 -42.47 -10.06
C ILE A 653 -10.06 -43.45 -10.15
N THR A 654 -11.10 -43.09 -10.92
CA THR A 654 -12.36 -43.87 -10.95
C THR A 654 -12.74 -44.25 -12.37
N THR A 655 -13.54 -45.33 -12.48
CA THR A 655 -14.21 -45.66 -13.74
C THR A 655 -15.56 -44.95 -13.84
N ILE A 656 -15.79 -44.26 -14.94
CA ILE A 656 -17.08 -43.56 -15.18
C ILE A 656 -18.11 -44.59 -15.70
N THR A 657 -19.04 -44.98 -14.84
CA THR A 657 -20.07 -46.02 -15.14
C THR A 657 -21.48 -45.46 -15.27
N ASN A 658 -21.82 -44.41 -14.56
CA ASN A 658 -23.12 -43.75 -14.61
C ASN A 658 -23.43 -43.21 -16.02
N LYS A 659 -24.65 -43.37 -16.49
CA LYS A 659 -25.11 -43.01 -17.85
C LYS A 659 -25.04 -41.49 -18.06
N ILE A 660 -25.49 -40.71 -17.09
CA ILE A 660 -25.49 -39.23 -17.14
C ILE A 660 -24.04 -38.75 -17.10
N SER A 661 -23.22 -39.25 -16.16
CA SER A 661 -21.77 -38.88 -16.11
C SER A 661 -21.06 -39.18 -17.44
N LYS A 662 -21.40 -40.29 -18.13
CA LYS A 662 -20.82 -40.56 -19.46
C LYS A 662 -21.27 -39.53 -20.49
N SER A 663 -22.55 -39.20 -20.53
CA SER A 663 -23.08 -38.23 -21.50
C SER A 663 -22.50 -36.82 -21.26
N VAL A 664 -22.38 -36.40 -20.01
CA VAL A 664 -21.73 -35.12 -19.60
C VAL A 664 -20.25 -35.13 -19.97
N ARG A 665 -19.55 -36.23 -19.65
CA ARG A 665 -18.14 -36.40 -20.09
C ARG A 665 -18.01 -36.24 -21.59
N ASP A 666 -18.83 -36.95 -22.39
CA ASP A 666 -18.72 -36.95 -23.83
C ASP A 666 -19.01 -35.57 -24.45
N GLN A 667 -19.87 -34.79 -23.82
CA GLN A 667 -20.09 -33.38 -24.17
C GLN A 667 -18.85 -32.55 -23.97
N TYR A 668 -18.18 -32.62 -22.78
CA TYR A 668 -16.99 -31.85 -22.48
C TYR A 668 -15.69 -32.40 -23.11
N GLU A 669 -15.70 -33.69 -23.54
CA GLU A 669 -14.61 -34.23 -24.35
C GLU A 669 -14.57 -33.61 -25.75
N GLN A 670 -15.74 -33.31 -26.31
CA GLN A 670 -15.87 -32.66 -27.62
C GLN A 670 -15.66 -31.16 -27.54
N SER A 671 -16.05 -30.54 -26.42
CA SER A 671 -16.04 -29.09 -26.22
C SER A 671 -15.59 -28.77 -24.78
N PRO A 672 -14.27 -28.73 -24.50
CA PRO A 672 -13.74 -28.37 -23.20
C PRO A 672 -14.23 -26.97 -22.77
N TYR A 673 -14.81 -26.87 -21.56
CA TYR A 673 -15.48 -25.67 -21.09
C TYR A 673 -15.01 -25.26 -19.67
N PRO A 674 -14.86 -23.94 -19.41
CA PRO A 674 -14.76 -22.83 -20.39
C PRO A 674 -13.35 -22.78 -21.00
N ARG A 675 -13.20 -22.27 -22.23
CA ARG A 675 -11.87 -21.93 -22.78
C ARG A 675 -11.51 -20.50 -22.43
N TRP A 676 -10.41 -20.32 -21.71
CA TRP A 676 -9.96 -19.02 -21.23
C TRP A 676 -8.47 -18.82 -21.58
N VAL A 677 -8.02 -17.56 -21.69
CA VAL A 677 -6.65 -17.22 -21.99
C VAL A 677 -5.89 -16.83 -20.73
N ASN A 678 -6.43 -15.91 -19.94
CA ASN A 678 -5.89 -15.50 -18.65
C ASN A 678 -6.84 -15.87 -17.52
N ALA A 679 -6.31 -16.42 -16.42
CA ALA A 679 -7.09 -16.93 -15.31
C ALA A 679 -7.51 -15.83 -14.31
N GLY A 680 -6.79 -14.72 -14.26
CA GLY A 680 -6.97 -13.71 -13.21
C GLY A 680 -6.48 -14.24 -11.87
N LEU A 681 -5.18 -14.47 -11.72
CA LEU A 681 -4.59 -15.01 -10.50
C LEU A 681 -4.54 -13.95 -9.40
N TYR A 682 -4.77 -14.37 -8.17
CA TYR A 682 -4.52 -13.51 -7.02
C TYR A 682 -3.02 -13.23 -6.89
N SER A 683 -2.67 -11.96 -6.76
CA SER A 683 -1.28 -11.52 -6.67
C SER A 683 -0.64 -11.81 -5.31
N THR A 684 -1.45 -11.89 -4.26
CA THR A 684 -0.99 -12.07 -2.88
C THR A 684 -1.78 -13.20 -2.23
N PRO A 685 -1.24 -14.44 -2.23
CA PRO A 685 -1.86 -15.55 -1.52
C PRO A 685 -1.95 -15.27 -0.02
N LEU A 686 -3.09 -15.57 0.58
CA LEU A 686 -3.34 -15.37 2.01
C LEU A 686 -3.52 -16.71 2.74
N PRO A 687 -3.18 -16.82 4.03
CA PRO A 687 -3.68 -17.90 4.87
C PRO A 687 -5.19 -18.00 4.74
N ILE A 688 -5.72 -19.23 4.77
CA ILE A 688 -7.15 -19.47 4.51
C ILE A 688 -8.06 -18.65 5.44
N GLU A 689 -7.66 -18.48 6.70
CA GLU A 689 -8.38 -17.68 7.69
C GLU A 689 -8.50 -16.22 7.23
N LYS A 690 -7.37 -15.62 6.83
CA LYS A 690 -7.33 -14.23 6.37
C LYS A 690 -8.06 -14.01 5.04
N ALA A 691 -7.99 -14.99 4.14
CA ALA A 691 -8.70 -14.90 2.88
C ALA A 691 -10.22 -14.95 3.07
N LEU A 692 -10.70 -15.65 4.10
CA LEU A 692 -12.12 -15.77 4.43
C LEU A 692 -12.63 -14.63 5.32
N GLU A 693 -11.77 -13.94 6.08
CA GLU A 693 -12.14 -12.75 6.88
C GLU A 693 -12.72 -11.62 6.01
N ASN A 694 -12.29 -11.54 4.76
CA ASN A 694 -12.77 -10.54 3.81
C ASN A 694 -14.16 -10.85 3.24
N LEU A 695 -14.72 -12.02 3.55
CA LEU A 695 -16.07 -12.43 3.16
C LEU A 695 -17.01 -12.25 4.36
N ASP A 696 -18.22 -11.75 4.12
CA ASP A 696 -19.26 -11.62 5.15
C ASP A 696 -19.82 -13.03 5.54
N LEU A 697 -18.97 -13.86 6.16
CA LEU A 697 -19.31 -15.23 6.57
C LEU A 697 -19.43 -15.37 8.08
N LYS A 698 -20.38 -16.18 8.54
CA LYS A 698 -20.58 -16.54 9.95
C LYS A 698 -19.52 -17.56 10.42
N LEU A 699 -18.26 -17.17 10.42
CA LEU A 699 -17.14 -18.02 10.85
C LEU A 699 -16.63 -17.62 12.22
N ASN A 700 -16.41 -18.60 13.10
CA ASN A 700 -15.73 -18.37 14.37
C ASN A 700 -14.27 -18.81 14.24
N LEU A 701 -13.46 -18.03 13.54
CA LEU A 701 -12.07 -18.33 13.18
C LEU A 701 -11.17 -18.52 14.41
N ASN A 702 -11.49 -17.90 15.55
CA ASN A 702 -10.71 -18.04 16.80
C ASN A 702 -10.77 -19.43 17.44
N LYS A 703 -11.70 -20.29 17.04
CA LYS A 703 -11.89 -21.64 17.58
C LYS A 703 -11.42 -22.76 16.66
N GLN A 704 -10.86 -22.42 15.49
CA GLN A 704 -10.54 -23.39 14.45
C GLN A 704 -9.26 -23.04 13.69
N PRO A 705 -8.09 -23.52 14.14
CA PRO A 705 -6.88 -23.38 13.36
C PRO A 705 -6.97 -24.29 12.12
N PHE A 706 -6.97 -23.71 10.93
CA PHE A 706 -6.75 -24.45 9.69
C PHE A 706 -5.30 -24.94 9.62
N SER A 707 -5.07 -25.98 8.82
CA SER A 707 -3.71 -26.43 8.53
C SER A 707 -2.88 -25.31 7.90
N LYS A 708 -1.61 -25.19 8.27
CA LYS A 708 -0.67 -24.28 7.60
C LYS A 708 -0.44 -24.65 6.12
N LYS A 709 -0.81 -25.87 5.74
CA LYS A 709 -0.85 -26.39 4.37
C LYS A 709 -2.21 -27.04 4.15
N PRO A 710 -3.25 -26.27 3.80
CA PRO A 710 -4.58 -26.84 3.64
C PRO A 710 -4.66 -27.76 2.42
N ASP A 711 -5.30 -28.91 2.61
CA ASP A 711 -5.68 -29.81 1.52
C ASP A 711 -7.02 -29.36 0.95
N ILE A 712 -7.05 -29.06 -0.34
CA ILE A 712 -8.24 -28.52 -1.04
C ILE A 712 -8.62 -29.45 -2.18
N LEU A 713 -9.91 -29.77 -2.30
CA LEU A 713 -10.47 -30.49 -3.43
C LEU A 713 -11.31 -29.54 -4.27
N ILE A 714 -11.02 -29.50 -5.57
CA ILE A 714 -11.88 -28.86 -6.57
C ILE A 714 -12.61 -29.97 -7.33
N ALA A 715 -13.90 -30.14 -7.05
CA ALA A 715 -14.73 -31.17 -7.63
C ALA A 715 -15.46 -30.63 -8.86
N GLY A 716 -15.03 -31.04 -10.06
CA GLY A 716 -15.46 -30.51 -11.35
C GLY A 716 -14.70 -29.24 -11.72
N CYS A 717 -13.39 -29.36 -11.95
CA CYS A 717 -12.54 -28.21 -12.21
C CYS A 717 -12.62 -27.67 -13.65
N GLY A 718 -13.27 -28.38 -14.56
CA GLY A 718 -13.33 -28.05 -15.98
C GLY A 718 -11.93 -27.84 -16.57
N THR A 719 -11.73 -26.73 -17.25
CA THR A 719 -10.45 -26.32 -17.83
C THR A 719 -9.48 -25.66 -16.83
N GLY A 720 -9.71 -25.80 -15.52
CA GLY A 720 -8.76 -25.48 -14.45
C GLY A 720 -8.72 -24.03 -13.99
N GLN A 721 -9.53 -23.13 -14.55
CA GLN A 721 -9.54 -21.72 -14.13
C GLN A 721 -9.85 -21.57 -12.64
N HIS A 722 -10.85 -22.28 -12.15
CA HIS A 722 -11.23 -22.27 -10.74
C HIS A 722 -10.10 -22.82 -9.86
N ALA A 723 -9.47 -23.93 -10.27
CA ALA A 723 -8.37 -24.54 -9.52
C ALA A 723 -7.15 -23.60 -9.39
N LEU A 724 -6.81 -22.90 -10.47
CA LEU A 724 -5.74 -21.89 -10.46
C LEU A 724 -6.07 -20.71 -9.53
N ASN A 725 -7.29 -20.23 -9.57
CA ASN A 725 -7.73 -19.17 -8.66
C ASN A 725 -7.63 -19.58 -7.20
N THR A 726 -8.12 -20.78 -6.87
CA THR A 726 -8.04 -21.30 -5.51
C THR A 726 -6.59 -21.46 -5.06
N ALA A 727 -5.72 -22.02 -5.91
CA ALA A 727 -4.31 -22.19 -5.62
C ALA A 727 -3.55 -20.85 -5.45
N SER A 728 -3.92 -19.82 -6.21
CA SER A 728 -3.34 -18.47 -6.07
C SER A 728 -3.92 -17.68 -4.89
N ARG A 729 -5.12 -18.02 -4.42
CA ARG A 729 -5.80 -17.37 -3.30
C ARG A 729 -5.27 -17.82 -1.94
N PHE A 730 -5.03 -19.14 -1.78
CA PHE A 730 -4.69 -19.73 -0.49
C PHE A 730 -3.22 -20.09 -0.38
N LEU A 731 -2.54 -19.48 0.58
CA LEU A 731 -1.11 -19.66 0.82
C LEU A 731 -0.78 -21.12 1.20
N ASN A 732 0.25 -21.68 0.54
CA ASN A 732 0.76 -23.03 0.79
C ASN A 732 -0.29 -24.15 0.62
N SER A 733 -1.36 -23.95 -0.14
CA SER A 733 -2.39 -24.96 -0.37
C SER A 733 -1.89 -26.13 -1.23
N ASN A 734 -2.40 -27.35 -0.94
CA ASN A 734 -2.30 -28.53 -1.80
C ASN A 734 -3.65 -28.73 -2.50
N VAL A 735 -3.74 -28.47 -3.77
CA VAL A 735 -4.99 -28.56 -4.52
C VAL A 735 -5.05 -29.86 -5.31
N LEU A 736 -6.07 -30.66 -5.08
CA LEU A 736 -6.47 -31.75 -5.96
C LEU A 736 -7.66 -31.27 -6.81
N ALA A 737 -7.48 -31.22 -8.10
CA ALA A 737 -8.51 -30.81 -9.04
C ALA A 737 -8.97 -32.01 -9.90
N ILE A 738 -10.26 -32.28 -9.88
CA ILE A 738 -10.82 -33.43 -10.61
C ILE A 738 -11.88 -32.99 -11.62
N ASP A 739 -11.95 -33.73 -12.74
CA ASP A 739 -12.99 -33.57 -13.73
C ASP A 739 -13.28 -34.90 -14.45
N LEU A 740 -14.44 -34.98 -15.14
CA LEU A 740 -14.81 -36.11 -15.97
C LEU A 740 -14.06 -36.09 -17.32
N SER A 741 -13.76 -34.94 -17.87
CA SER A 741 -13.20 -34.72 -19.21
C SER A 741 -11.68 -34.69 -19.20
N LEU A 742 -11.06 -35.61 -19.94
CA LEU A 742 -9.60 -35.54 -20.16
C LEU A 742 -9.19 -34.37 -21.05
N SER A 743 -10.06 -33.94 -21.96
CA SER A 743 -9.82 -32.76 -22.79
C SER A 743 -9.77 -31.50 -21.97
N SER A 744 -10.70 -31.32 -21.00
CA SER A 744 -10.69 -30.20 -20.05
C SER A 744 -9.46 -30.24 -19.15
N LEU A 745 -9.12 -31.40 -18.61
CA LEU A 745 -7.94 -31.57 -17.75
C LEU A 745 -6.61 -31.33 -18.48
N SER A 746 -6.50 -31.76 -19.75
CA SER A 746 -5.27 -31.48 -20.53
C SER A 746 -5.06 -29.99 -20.79
N TYR A 747 -6.15 -29.26 -21.06
CA TYR A 747 -6.15 -27.80 -21.14
C TYR A 747 -5.71 -27.18 -19.80
N ALA A 748 -6.30 -27.63 -18.69
CA ALA A 748 -5.98 -27.15 -17.35
C ALA A 748 -4.49 -27.34 -17.02
N ILE A 749 -3.93 -28.53 -17.30
CA ILE A 749 -2.52 -28.84 -17.04
C ILE A 749 -1.60 -27.94 -17.88
N ARG A 750 -1.87 -27.78 -19.18
CA ARG A 750 -1.07 -26.89 -20.05
C ARG A 750 -1.07 -25.46 -19.50
N LYS A 751 -2.24 -24.91 -19.17
CA LYS A 751 -2.35 -23.54 -18.61
C LYS A 751 -1.65 -23.39 -17.26
N THR A 752 -1.74 -24.41 -16.42
CA THR A 752 -1.05 -24.43 -15.11
C THR A 752 0.47 -24.40 -15.28
N GLN A 753 0.99 -25.16 -16.28
CA GLN A 753 2.42 -25.16 -16.62
C GLN A 753 2.88 -23.82 -17.19
N GLU A 754 2.08 -23.20 -18.10
CA GLU A 754 2.36 -21.86 -18.64
C GLU A 754 2.49 -20.80 -17.53
N LEU A 755 1.63 -20.90 -16.50
CA LEU A 755 1.60 -19.99 -15.36
C LEU A 755 2.58 -20.37 -14.24
N SER A 756 3.36 -21.45 -14.42
CA SER A 756 4.36 -21.94 -13.45
C SER A 756 3.78 -22.25 -12.05
N VAL A 757 2.51 -22.66 -11.97
CA VAL A 757 1.87 -23.08 -10.72
C VAL A 757 2.13 -24.57 -10.47
N SER A 758 2.73 -24.92 -9.33
CA SER A 758 3.13 -26.30 -9.02
C SER A 758 2.33 -26.96 -7.89
N THR A 759 1.32 -26.29 -7.36
CA THR A 759 0.56 -26.73 -6.17
C THR A 759 -0.74 -27.46 -6.53
N ILE A 760 -0.98 -27.77 -7.81
CA ILE A 760 -2.23 -28.39 -8.27
C ILE A 760 -1.93 -29.74 -8.91
N ASP A 761 -2.59 -30.78 -8.40
CA ASP A 761 -2.64 -32.11 -9.00
C ASP A 761 -3.97 -32.28 -9.76
N TYR A 762 -3.91 -32.67 -11.04
CA TYR A 762 -5.10 -32.91 -11.87
C TYR A 762 -5.33 -34.40 -12.11
N MET A 763 -6.58 -34.86 -11.89
CA MET A 763 -6.92 -36.26 -12.05
C MET A 763 -8.33 -36.43 -12.66
N GLN A 764 -8.51 -37.47 -13.49
CA GLN A 764 -9.85 -37.84 -13.98
C GLN A 764 -10.59 -38.62 -12.91
N ALA A 765 -11.79 -38.15 -12.53
CA ALA A 765 -12.65 -38.84 -11.56
C ALA A 765 -14.13 -38.49 -11.75
N ASP A 766 -15.02 -39.42 -11.39
CA ASP A 766 -16.46 -39.21 -11.22
C ASP A 766 -16.76 -38.93 -9.74
N ILE A 767 -17.39 -37.81 -9.42
CA ILE A 767 -17.77 -37.43 -8.06
C ILE A 767 -18.52 -38.54 -7.34
N LEU A 768 -19.41 -39.25 -8.03
CA LEU A 768 -20.22 -40.34 -7.48
C LEU A 768 -19.39 -41.56 -7.02
N LYS A 769 -18.07 -41.59 -7.33
CA LYS A 769 -17.17 -42.70 -7.00
C LYS A 769 -15.96 -42.24 -6.14
N LEU A 770 -15.98 -41.02 -5.65
CA LEU A 770 -14.84 -40.44 -4.89
C LEU A 770 -14.68 -41.04 -3.47
N ASN A 771 -15.65 -41.78 -2.97
CA ASN A 771 -15.51 -42.58 -1.73
C ASN A 771 -14.33 -43.56 -1.77
N GLN A 772 -13.82 -43.89 -2.98
CA GLN A 772 -12.61 -44.70 -3.17
C GLN A 772 -11.32 -43.92 -2.90
N LEU A 773 -11.40 -42.59 -2.82
CA LEU A 773 -10.26 -41.73 -2.52
C LEU A 773 -10.02 -41.70 -1.00
N ASN A 774 -9.05 -42.48 -0.51
CA ASN A 774 -8.73 -42.55 0.92
C ASN A 774 -7.99 -41.28 1.38
N ARG A 775 -8.60 -40.10 1.24
CA ARG A 775 -8.07 -38.79 1.57
C ARG A 775 -9.19 -37.88 2.06
N GLN A 776 -8.89 -36.99 3.01
CA GLN A 776 -9.81 -35.98 3.52
C GLN A 776 -9.25 -34.57 3.28
N PHE A 777 -10.14 -33.60 3.15
CA PHE A 777 -9.83 -32.21 2.77
C PHE A 777 -10.30 -31.22 3.83
N ASP A 778 -9.57 -30.12 3.95
CA ASP A 778 -9.93 -28.98 4.80
C ASP A 778 -11.01 -28.12 4.13
N LEU A 779 -10.92 -28.01 2.79
CA LEU A 779 -11.84 -27.27 1.95
C LEU A 779 -12.20 -28.08 0.72
N ILE A 780 -13.49 -28.08 0.36
CA ILE A 780 -13.98 -28.64 -0.90
C ILE A 780 -14.74 -27.54 -1.64
N GLU A 781 -14.41 -27.32 -2.91
CA GLU A 781 -15.14 -26.41 -3.77
C GLU A 781 -15.80 -27.19 -4.92
N SER A 782 -17.10 -26.98 -5.11
CA SER A 782 -17.88 -27.57 -6.20
C SER A 782 -18.84 -26.50 -6.74
N VAL A 783 -18.39 -25.80 -7.74
CA VAL A 783 -19.08 -24.63 -8.29
C VAL A 783 -19.49 -24.90 -9.74
N GLY A 784 -20.79 -24.90 -10.02
CA GLY A 784 -21.28 -25.15 -11.37
C GLY A 784 -21.30 -26.63 -11.76
N VAL A 785 -21.39 -27.57 -10.79
CA VAL A 785 -21.20 -29.00 -11.08
C VAL A 785 -22.33 -29.89 -10.57
N LEU A 786 -22.66 -29.80 -9.28
CA LEU A 786 -23.61 -30.73 -8.63
C LEU A 786 -24.98 -30.74 -9.31
N HIS A 787 -25.43 -29.63 -9.82
CA HIS A 787 -26.73 -29.51 -10.50
C HIS A 787 -26.79 -30.19 -11.89
N HIS A 788 -25.67 -30.74 -12.37
CA HIS A 788 -25.63 -31.57 -13.59
C HIS A 788 -25.63 -33.07 -13.29
N LEU A 789 -25.60 -33.48 -12.03
CA LEU A 789 -25.71 -34.87 -11.64
C LEU A 789 -27.19 -35.34 -11.79
N GLU A 790 -27.38 -36.64 -11.93
CA GLU A 790 -28.72 -37.25 -11.95
C GLU A 790 -29.47 -36.98 -10.64
N ASP A 791 -28.78 -37.14 -9.51
CA ASP A 791 -29.21 -36.73 -8.19
C ASP A 791 -28.11 -35.86 -7.54
N PRO A 792 -28.30 -34.53 -7.46
CA PRO A 792 -27.34 -33.61 -6.85
C PRO A 792 -26.99 -33.92 -5.40
N LEU A 793 -27.97 -34.39 -4.59
CA LEU A 793 -27.76 -34.64 -3.16
C LEU A 793 -26.87 -35.87 -2.92
N THR A 794 -27.01 -36.93 -3.76
CA THR A 794 -26.07 -38.07 -3.70
C THR A 794 -24.63 -37.64 -3.95
N GLY A 795 -24.38 -36.84 -4.97
CA GLY A 795 -23.04 -36.30 -5.23
C GLY A 795 -22.53 -35.41 -4.10
N TRP A 796 -23.40 -34.56 -3.54
CA TRP A 796 -23.06 -33.68 -2.43
C TRP A 796 -22.70 -34.49 -1.16
N ALA A 797 -23.44 -35.54 -0.84
CA ALA A 797 -23.16 -36.46 0.28
C ALA A 797 -21.77 -37.10 0.16
N VAL A 798 -21.39 -37.58 -1.05
CA VAL A 798 -20.05 -38.14 -1.31
C VAL A 798 -18.96 -37.13 -1.01
N LEU A 799 -19.12 -35.85 -1.39
CA LEU A 799 -18.15 -34.81 -1.10
C LEU A 799 -18.06 -34.51 0.40
N ILE A 800 -19.16 -34.53 1.14
CA ILE A 800 -19.19 -34.32 2.60
C ILE A 800 -18.43 -35.42 3.34
N ASP A 801 -18.49 -36.67 2.87
CA ASP A 801 -17.73 -37.77 3.48
C ASP A 801 -16.22 -37.57 3.37
N LEU A 802 -15.74 -36.87 2.34
CA LEU A 802 -14.35 -36.50 2.13
C LEU A 802 -13.93 -35.24 2.91
N LEU A 803 -14.88 -34.52 3.49
CA LEU A 803 -14.60 -33.30 4.23
C LEU A 803 -14.22 -33.62 5.69
N ARG A 804 -13.12 -33.05 6.17
CA ARG A 804 -12.71 -33.16 7.59
C ARG A 804 -13.81 -32.62 8.51
N PRO A 805 -13.91 -33.09 9.75
CA PRO A 805 -14.82 -32.48 10.73
C PRO A 805 -14.58 -30.97 10.80
N LYS A 806 -15.65 -30.18 10.77
CA LYS A 806 -15.62 -28.71 10.70
C LYS A 806 -14.97 -28.14 9.42
N GLY A 807 -14.67 -28.96 8.44
CA GLY A 807 -14.19 -28.49 7.13
C GLY A 807 -15.22 -27.62 6.43
N LEU A 808 -14.76 -26.84 5.46
CA LEU A 808 -15.59 -25.91 4.71
C LEU A 808 -15.89 -26.41 3.32
N MET A 809 -17.05 -26.04 2.80
CA MET A 809 -17.36 -26.22 1.38
C MET A 809 -17.82 -24.90 0.76
N LYS A 810 -17.37 -24.63 -0.46
CA LYS A 810 -17.94 -23.63 -1.36
C LYS A 810 -18.76 -24.35 -2.41
N ILE A 811 -20.05 -24.00 -2.51
CA ILE A 811 -21.00 -24.63 -3.42
C ILE A 811 -21.57 -23.61 -4.39
N GLY A 812 -21.64 -23.98 -5.66
CA GLY A 812 -22.31 -23.20 -6.71
C GLY A 812 -23.48 -23.95 -7.33
N LEU A 813 -24.72 -23.44 -7.19
CA LEU A 813 -25.94 -24.01 -7.72
C LEU A 813 -26.74 -22.98 -8.52
N TYR A 814 -27.49 -23.44 -9.55
CA TYR A 814 -28.32 -22.55 -10.34
C TYR A 814 -29.62 -22.15 -9.64
N SER A 815 -29.94 -20.85 -9.68
CA SER A 815 -31.19 -20.28 -9.16
C SER A 815 -32.36 -20.55 -10.13
N GLU A 816 -33.46 -21.03 -9.61
CA GLU A 816 -34.71 -21.16 -10.38
C GLU A 816 -35.23 -19.78 -10.80
N LEU A 817 -35.20 -18.79 -9.92
CA LEU A 817 -35.75 -17.45 -10.19
C LEU A 817 -34.88 -16.65 -11.18
N ALA A 818 -33.55 -16.68 -11.01
CA ALA A 818 -32.65 -15.90 -11.84
C ALA A 818 -32.49 -16.45 -13.27
N ARG A 819 -32.73 -17.74 -13.49
CA ARG A 819 -32.52 -18.39 -14.80
C ARG A 819 -33.74 -18.40 -15.72
N GLN A 820 -34.79 -17.61 -15.45
CA GLN A 820 -36.01 -17.59 -16.26
C GLN A 820 -35.79 -17.23 -17.74
N ALA A 821 -34.80 -16.38 -18.06
CA ALA A 821 -34.44 -16.08 -19.45
C ALA A 821 -33.92 -17.35 -20.18
N ILE A 822 -33.15 -18.19 -19.47
CA ILE A 822 -32.56 -19.42 -19.99
C ILE A 822 -33.68 -20.47 -20.18
N VAL A 823 -34.61 -20.58 -19.23
CA VAL A 823 -35.78 -21.45 -19.34
C VAL A 823 -36.59 -21.09 -20.59
N THR A 824 -36.90 -19.80 -20.78
CA THR A 824 -37.61 -19.30 -21.97
C THR A 824 -36.85 -19.63 -23.27
N SER A 825 -35.50 -19.51 -23.26
CA SER A 825 -34.68 -19.85 -24.42
C SER A 825 -34.69 -21.37 -24.71
N ARG A 826 -34.68 -22.20 -23.67
CA ARG A 826 -34.80 -23.68 -23.82
C ARG A 826 -36.16 -24.10 -24.33
N ASP A 827 -37.24 -23.45 -23.91
CA ASP A 827 -38.58 -23.67 -24.45
C ASP A 827 -38.63 -23.29 -25.94
N PHE A 828 -38.00 -22.18 -26.33
CA PHE A 828 -37.86 -21.80 -27.74
C PHE A 828 -37.09 -22.87 -28.54
N ILE A 829 -35.95 -23.40 -28.01
CA ILE A 829 -35.17 -24.48 -28.62
C ILE A 829 -36.03 -25.74 -28.83
N LYS A 830 -36.76 -26.14 -27.81
CA LYS A 830 -37.62 -27.32 -27.85
C LYS A 830 -38.74 -27.16 -28.86
N THR A 831 -39.38 -25.99 -28.89
CA THR A 831 -40.51 -25.70 -29.81
C THR A 831 -40.05 -25.70 -31.28
N ASN A 832 -38.82 -25.23 -31.54
CA ASN A 832 -38.28 -25.17 -32.91
C ASN A 832 -37.40 -26.40 -33.26
N HIS A 833 -37.36 -27.42 -32.40
CA HIS A 833 -36.67 -28.70 -32.62
C HIS A 833 -35.17 -28.60 -32.92
N TYR A 834 -34.48 -27.58 -32.33
CA TYR A 834 -33.02 -27.49 -32.45
C TYR A 834 -32.32 -28.57 -31.63
N SER A 835 -31.30 -29.19 -32.24
CA SER A 835 -30.39 -30.14 -31.58
C SER A 835 -29.16 -29.45 -31.02
N ALA A 836 -28.41 -30.16 -30.18
CA ALA A 836 -27.11 -29.65 -29.66
C ALA A 836 -25.97 -29.70 -30.71
N SER A 837 -26.28 -29.90 -32.03
CA SER A 837 -25.27 -29.81 -33.08
C SER A 837 -24.76 -28.41 -33.27
N ALA A 838 -23.48 -28.24 -33.67
CA ALA A 838 -22.92 -26.92 -33.92
C ALA A 838 -23.72 -26.11 -34.98
N LYS A 839 -24.29 -26.81 -35.99
CA LYS A 839 -25.14 -26.17 -37.02
C LYS A 839 -26.42 -25.60 -36.40
N ASP A 840 -27.10 -26.40 -35.58
CA ASP A 840 -28.37 -25.98 -34.96
C ASP A 840 -28.16 -24.91 -33.89
N ILE A 841 -27.06 -24.97 -33.12
CA ILE A 841 -26.71 -23.93 -32.15
C ILE A 841 -26.49 -22.60 -32.87
N ARG A 842 -25.75 -22.58 -33.99
CA ARG A 842 -25.53 -21.36 -34.79
C ARG A 842 -26.83 -20.78 -35.36
N GLN A 843 -27.70 -21.66 -35.89
CA GLN A 843 -28.98 -21.23 -36.39
C GLN A 843 -29.88 -20.70 -35.29
N CYS A 844 -30.03 -21.45 -34.20
CA CYS A 844 -30.82 -21.05 -33.03
C CYS A 844 -30.39 -19.68 -32.48
N ARG A 845 -29.06 -19.43 -32.38
CA ARG A 845 -28.53 -18.14 -31.95
C ARG A 845 -28.91 -17.03 -32.92
N THR A 846 -28.82 -17.26 -34.21
CA THR A 846 -29.23 -16.29 -35.24
C THR A 846 -30.69 -15.90 -35.07
N ASP A 847 -31.58 -16.92 -34.87
CA ASP A 847 -33.00 -16.70 -34.72
C ASP A 847 -33.34 -16.00 -33.38
N ILE A 848 -32.66 -16.35 -32.29
CA ILE A 848 -32.77 -15.65 -31.00
C ILE A 848 -32.36 -14.17 -31.15
N VAL A 849 -31.20 -13.88 -31.79
CA VAL A 849 -30.73 -12.51 -32.02
C VAL A 849 -31.74 -11.70 -32.84
N ALA A 850 -32.35 -12.30 -33.87
CA ALA A 850 -33.38 -11.64 -34.68
C ALA A 850 -34.65 -11.30 -33.87
N ILE A 851 -35.14 -12.23 -33.03
CA ILE A 851 -36.32 -12.02 -32.16
C ILE A 851 -36.00 -10.99 -31.03
N ALA A 852 -34.80 -11.06 -30.49
CA ALA A 852 -34.35 -10.20 -29.36
C ALA A 852 -34.03 -8.75 -29.77
N GLN A 853 -34.12 -8.39 -31.04
CA GLN A 853 -34.09 -6.99 -31.51
C GLN A 853 -35.29 -6.18 -30.99
N ASP A 854 -36.39 -6.84 -30.70
CA ASP A 854 -37.51 -6.28 -29.95
C ASP A 854 -37.13 -6.22 -28.45
N ALA A 855 -37.05 -4.99 -27.91
CA ALA A 855 -36.63 -4.74 -26.51
C ALA A 855 -37.58 -5.39 -25.48
N ASP A 856 -38.83 -5.64 -25.84
CA ASP A 856 -39.86 -6.30 -25.01
C ASP A 856 -39.81 -7.84 -25.09
N SER A 857 -38.92 -8.37 -25.92
CA SER A 857 -38.75 -9.80 -26.05
C SER A 857 -38.17 -10.43 -24.77
N LYS A 858 -38.81 -11.47 -24.27
CA LYS A 858 -38.30 -12.27 -23.14
C LYS A 858 -36.92 -12.89 -23.41
N LEU A 859 -36.54 -13.00 -24.69
CA LEU A 859 -35.25 -13.53 -25.13
C LEU A 859 -34.14 -12.46 -25.13
N ALA A 860 -34.47 -11.14 -25.04
CA ALA A 860 -33.48 -10.06 -25.12
C ALA A 860 -32.40 -10.18 -24.04
N LYS A 861 -32.74 -10.66 -22.85
CA LYS A 861 -31.80 -10.80 -21.73
C LYS A 861 -30.67 -11.81 -22.01
N ILE A 862 -30.90 -12.83 -22.87
CA ILE A 862 -29.88 -13.83 -23.20
C ILE A 862 -28.69 -13.21 -23.91
N LEU A 863 -28.89 -12.10 -24.66
CA LEU A 863 -27.83 -11.40 -25.37
C LEU A 863 -26.86 -10.66 -24.43
N THR A 864 -27.22 -10.53 -23.15
CA THR A 864 -26.32 -9.91 -22.14
C THR A 864 -25.41 -10.93 -21.47
N ILE A 865 -25.64 -12.21 -21.69
CA ILE A 865 -24.87 -13.31 -21.08
C ILE A 865 -23.66 -13.62 -21.98
N PRO A 866 -22.42 -13.50 -21.49
CA PRO A 866 -21.22 -13.75 -22.29
C PRO A 866 -21.16 -15.16 -22.89
N ASP A 867 -21.65 -16.18 -22.19
CA ASP A 867 -21.66 -17.58 -22.58
C ASP A 867 -22.43 -17.81 -23.91
N PHE A 868 -23.36 -16.92 -24.27
CA PHE A 868 -24.07 -16.96 -25.53
C PHE A 868 -23.14 -16.76 -26.74
N TYR A 869 -21.96 -16.15 -26.57
CA TYR A 869 -21.04 -15.76 -27.65
C TYR A 869 -19.88 -16.74 -27.88
N ASN A 870 -19.96 -17.95 -27.29
CA ASN A 870 -19.03 -19.04 -27.52
C ASN A 870 -19.83 -20.33 -27.78
N LEU A 871 -19.33 -21.25 -28.61
CA LEU A 871 -20.11 -22.42 -29.01
C LEU A 871 -20.32 -23.43 -27.88
N SER A 872 -19.24 -23.77 -27.13
CA SER A 872 -19.32 -24.70 -26.01
C SER A 872 -20.05 -24.09 -24.81
N GLU A 873 -19.83 -22.81 -24.56
CA GLU A 873 -20.52 -22.08 -23.51
C GLU A 873 -22.01 -21.95 -23.79
N CYS A 874 -22.41 -21.64 -25.03
CA CYS A 874 -23.79 -21.60 -25.47
C CYS A 874 -24.44 -22.98 -25.40
N ARG A 875 -23.68 -24.05 -25.75
CA ARG A 875 -24.16 -25.44 -25.62
C ARG A 875 -24.44 -25.78 -24.15
N ASP A 876 -23.52 -25.41 -23.24
CA ASP A 876 -23.70 -25.62 -21.80
C ASP A 876 -24.91 -24.86 -21.27
N LEU A 877 -24.99 -23.57 -21.64
CA LEU A 877 -26.05 -22.66 -21.18
C LEU A 877 -27.48 -23.13 -21.63
N LEU A 878 -27.63 -23.47 -22.91
CA LEU A 878 -28.93 -23.65 -23.53
C LEU A 878 -29.29 -25.10 -23.92
N PHE A 879 -28.28 -25.94 -24.19
CA PHE A 879 -28.44 -27.29 -24.72
C PHE A 879 -27.94 -28.40 -23.80
N HIS A 880 -27.62 -28.07 -22.52
CA HIS A 880 -27.10 -29.07 -21.57
C HIS A 880 -28.10 -30.18 -21.34
N ILE A 881 -27.60 -31.42 -21.29
CA ILE A 881 -28.39 -32.66 -21.22
C ILE A 881 -29.19 -32.74 -19.91
N GLN A 882 -28.58 -32.32 -18.78
CA GLN A 882 -29.11 -32.41 -17.43
C GLN A 882 -28.84 -31.14 -16.65
N GLU A 883 -29.88 -30.49 -16.13
CA GLU A 883 -29.73 -29.30 -15.27
C GLU A 883 -30.85 -29.29 -14.21
N HIS A 884 -30.45 -29.29 -12.95
CA HIS A 884 -31.31 -28.99 -11.82
C HIS A 884 -31.20 -27.52 -11.44
N ARG A 885 -32.30 -26.90 -11.08
CA ARG A 885 -32.34 -25.55 -10.55
C ARG A 885 -32.93 -25.61 -9.15
N PHE A 886 -32.50 -24.71 -8.28
CA PHE A 886 -32.84 -24.70 -6.87
C PHE A 886 -33.48 -23.37 -6.47
N THR A 887 -34.39 -23.46 -5.50
CA THR A 887 -34.83 -22.33 -4.70
C THR A 887 -34.08 -22.34 -3.37
N LEU A 888 -34.00 -21.19 -2.68
CA LEU A 888 -33.32 -21.11 -1.38
C LEU A 888 -33.97 -21.98 -0.30
N PRO A 889 -35.33 -22.18 -0.24
CA PRO A 889 -35.95 -23.17 0.66
C PRO A 889 -35.51 -24.62 0.38
N GLU A 890 -35.32 -25.01 -0.89
CA GLU A 890 -34.81 -26.35 -1.23
C GLU A 890 -33.36 -26.52 -0.82
N ILE A 891 -32.51 -25.46 -0.94
CA ILE A 891 -31.15 -25.47 -0.43
C ILE A 891 -31.15 -25.60 1.10
N GLU A 892 -32.04 -24.88 1.81
CA GLU A 892 -32.15 -24.98 3.27
C GLU A 892 -32.50 -26.42 3.70
N ALA A 893 -33.47 -27.05 3.05
CA ALA A 893 -33.84 -28.44 3.29
C ALA A 893 -32.69 -29.42 3.01
N ALA A 894 -31.95 -29.21 1.91
CA ALA A 894 -30.78 -30.01 1.57
C ALA A 894 -29.67 -29.89 2.62
N LEU A 895 -29.35 -28.67 3.12
CA LEU A 895 -28.37 -28.45 4.15
C LEU A 895 -28.74 -29.15 5.47
N GLN A 896 -30.03 -29.09 5.86
CA GLN A 896 -30.52 -29.79 7.04
C GLN A 896 -30.37 -31.31 6.91
N GLN A 897 -30.77 -31.87 5.74
CA GLN A 897 -30.63 -33.30 5.46
C GLN A 897 -29.18 -33.77 5.48
N LEU A 898 -28.25 -32.95 5.01
CA LEU A 898 -26.82 -33.26 4.87
C LEU A 898 -25.98 -32.90 6.11
N GLY A 899 -26.59 -32.32 7.18
CA GLY A 899 -25.89 -31.94 8.39
C GLY A 899 -24.86 -30.81 8.14
N LEU A 900 -25.22 -29.81 7.34
CA LEU A 900 -24.38 -28.68 7.01
C LEU A 900 -24.94 -27.39 7.58
N GLN A 901 -24.06 -26.51 8.06
CA GLN A 901 -24.38 -25.17 8.50
C GLN A 901 -24.14 -24.18 7.38
N PHE A 902 -25.14 -23.37 7.04
CA PHE A 902 -24.96 -22.22 6.13
C PHE A 902 -24.12 -21.13 6.80
N LEU A 903 -23.13 -20.62 6.08
CA LEU A 903 -22.21 -19.60 6.57
C LEU A 903 -22.41 -18.23 5.91
N GLY A 904 -22.95 -18.19 4.69
CA GLY A 904 -23.17 -16.96 3.93
C GLY A 904 -22.95 -17.14 2.43
N PHE A 905 -23.37 -16.12 1.65
CA PHE A 905 -23.14 -16.06 0.22
C PHE A 905 -21.84 -15.35 -0.11
N GLU A 906 -21.15 -15.79 -1.17
CA GLU A 906 -20.10 -15.04 -1.84
C GLU A 906 -20.74 -14.28 -3.02
N LEU A 907 -21.00 -12.99 -2.84
CA LEU A 907 -21.67 -12.16 -3.82
C LEU A 907 -20.67 -11.46 -4.73
N GLY A 908 -20.90 -11.49 -6.04
CA GLY A 908 -20.02 -10.83 -7.02
C GLY A 908 -20.05 -9.30 -6.97
N HIS A 909 -21.10 -8.68 -6.38
CA HIS A 909 -21.29 -7.24 -6.37
C HIS A 909 -21.67 -6.71 -4.99
N SER A 910 -20.93 -5.73 -4.51
CA SER A 910 -21.20 -5.03 -3.23
C SER A 910 -22.57 -4.32 -3.22
N GLN A 911 -23.07 -3.92 -4.37
CA GLN A 911 -24.38 -3.25 -4.48
C GLN A 911 -25.54 -4.13 -4.03
N THR A 912 -25.51 -5.42 -4.34
CA THR A 912 -26.54 -6.38 -3.91
C THR A 912 -26.54 -6.51 -2.39
N LEU A 913 -25.37 -6.64 -1.79
CA LEU A 913 -25.19 -6.72 -0.36
C LEU A 913 -25.68 -5.45 0.36
N ASN A 914 -25.34 -4.27 -0.17
CA ASN A 914 -25.78 -2.99 0.39
C ASN A 914 -27.31 -2.85 0.34
N LYS A 915 -27.95 -3.21 -0.79
CA LYS A 915 -29.42 -3.22 -0.90
C LYS A 915 -30.04 -4.16 0.10
N PHE A 916 -29.48 -5.36 0.28
CA PHE A 916 -29.96 -6.33 1.25
C PHE A 916 -29.87 -5.76 2.68
N LYS A 917 -28.71 -5.21 3.08
CA LYS A 917 -28.48 -4.60 4.41
C LYS A 917 -29.40 -3.41 4.69
N MET A 918 -29.80 -2.66 3.67
CA MET A 918 -30.78 -1.57 3.82
C MET A 918 -32.20 -2.08 4.17
N ILE A 919 -32.58 -3.26 3.68
CA ILE A 919 -33.89 -3.85 3.91
C ILE A 919 -33.90 -4.67 5.23
N TYR A 920 -32.83 -5.40 5.48
CA TYR A 920 -32.67 -6.28 6.63
C TYR A 920 -31.51 -5.81 7.50
N SER A 921 -31.83 -5.03 8.52
CA SER A 921 -30.84 -4.35 9.39
C SER A 921 -30.30 -5.21 10.54
N ALA A 922 -30.85 -6.41 10.78
CA ALA A 922 -30.37 -7.30 11.85
C ALA A 922 -29.04 -7.95 11.46
N ASP A 923 -28.07 -8.01 12.37
CA ASP A 923 -26.71 -8.51 12.13
C ASP A 923 -26.67 -9.96 11.63
N ASP A 924 -27.64 -10.80 12.01
CA ASP A 924 -27.73 -12.19 11.59
C ASP A 924 -28.60 -12.41 10.33
N ALA A 925 -29.22 -11.34 9.82
CA ALA A 925 -30.08 -11.43 8.62
C ALA A 925 -29.35 -11.96 7.40
N LEU A 926 -28.06 -11.67 7.25
CA LEU A 926 -27.19 -12.17 6.17
C LEU A 926 -27.05 -13.70 6.14
N PHE A 927 -27.30 -14.35 7.27
CA PHE A 927 -27.16 -15.80 7.43
C PHE A 927 -28.51 -16.52 7.44
N SER A 928 -29.58 -15.82 7.07
CA SER A 928 -30.95 -16.35 6.94
C SER A 928 -31.28 -16.59 5.46
N LEU A 929 -31.37 -17.85 5.06
CA LEU A 929 -31.81 -18.23 3.70
C LEU A 929 -33.24 -17.76 3.42
N SER A 930 -34.10 -17.70 4.44
CA SER A 930 -35.46 -17.18 4.31
C SER A 930 -35.47 -15.68 3.95
N ASN A 931 -34.60 -14.85 4.58
CA ASN A 931 -34.50 -13.42 4.23
C ASN A 931 -33.99 -13.23 2.81
N TRP A 932 -32.97 -14.00 2.43
CA TRP A 932 -32.46 -13.98 1.06
C TRP A 932 -33.49 -14.45 0.03
N HIS A 933 -34.34 -15.43 0.36
CA HIS A 933 -35.42 -15.84 -0.52
C HIS A 933 -36.44 -14.73 -0.75
N GLN A 934 -36.87 -14.05 0.31
CA GLN A 934 -37.78 -12.91 0.20
C GLN A 934 -37.16 -11.78 -0.63
N PHE A 935 -35.85 -11.51 -0.42
CA PHE A 935 -35.13 -10.53 -1.20
C PHE A 935 -35.03 -10.90 -2.69
N GLU A 936 -34.71 -12.16 -3.01
CA GLU A 936 -34.61 -12.65 -4.39
C GLU A 936 -35.99 -12.63 -5.11
N CYS A 937 -37.07 -12.94 -4.43
CA CYS A 937 -38.42 -12.82 -4.99
C CYS A 937 -38.74 -11.38 -5.44
N GLN A 938 -38.22 -10.37 -4.73
CA GLN A 938 -38.37 -8.96 -5.08
C GLN A 938 -37.32 -8.49 -6.11
N HIS A 939 -36.17 -9.16 -6.13
CA HIS A 939 -35.03 -8.86 -6.98
C HIS A 939 -34.51 -10.13 -7.69
N PRO A 940 -35.20 -10.66 -8.70
CA PRO A 940 -34.90 -11.97 -9.31
C PRO A 940 -33.49 -12.08 -9.87
N ASP A 941 -32.85 -10.96 -10.23
CA ASP A 941 -31.50 -10.93 -10.78
C ASP A 941 -30.38 -11.00 -9.74
N THR A 942 -30.74 -11.12 -8.45
CA THR A 942 -29.77 -11.17 -7.34
C THR A 942 -28.70 -12.25 -7.55
N PHE A 943 -29.09 -13.42 -8.01
CA PHE A 943 -28.22 -14.56 -8.26
C PHE A 943 -28.20 -14.96 -9.75
N SER A 944 -28.08 -13.96 -10.64
CA SER A 944 -28.17 -14.16 -12.11
C SER A 944 -27.13 -15.15 -12.67
N GLY A 945 -25.96 -15.29 -12.07
CA GLY A 945 -25.01 -16.34 -12.40
C GLY A 945 -25.41 -17.65 -11.74
N MET A 946 -25.23 -17.74 -10.45
CA MET A 946 -25.60 -18.88 -9.59
C MET A 946 -25.57 -18.47 -8.13
N TYR A 947 -26.19 -19.25 -7.27
CA TYR A 947 -25.93 -19.20 -5.83
C TYR A 947 -24.51 -19.68 -5.58
N GLN A 948 -23.63 -18.83 -5.11
CA GLN A 948 -22.34 -19.24 -4.58
C GLN A 948 -22.35 -19.00 -3.06
N PHE A 949 -22.23 -20.06 -2.30
CA PHE A 949 -22.34 -19.98 -0.85
C PHE A 949 -21.37 -20.93 -0.15
N TRP A 950 -21.11 -20.58 1.10
CA TRP A 950 -20.23 -21.32 1.98
C TRP A 950 -21.02 -22.08 3.02
N VAL A 951 -20.59 -23.31 3.29
CA VAL A 951 -21.15 -24.16 4.33
C VAL A 951 -20.05 -24.83 5.14
N GLN A 952 -20.39 -25.24 6.35
CA GLN A 952 -19.50 -25.97 7.25
C GLN A 952 -20.11 -27.31 7.66
N LYS A 953 -19.29 -28.36 7.71
CA LYS A 953 -19.67 -29.66 8.26
C LYS A 953 -19.80 -29.53 9.79
N ILE A 954 -20.98 -29.86 10.33
CA ILE A 954 -21.33 -29.77 11.75
C ILE A 954 -20.57 -30.83 12.54
#